data_5d28984d88274a352bd9da84066c92cf
#
_entry.id   5d28984d88274a352bd9da84066c92cf
#
_cell.length_a   1.000
_cell.length_b   1.000
_cell.length_c   1.000
_cell.angle_alpha   90.00
_cell.angle_beta   90.00
_cell.angle_gamma   90.00
#
_symmetry.space_group_name_H-M   'P 1'
#
loop_
_entity.id
_entity.type
_entity.pdbx_description
1 polymer ?
#
loop_
_entity_poly.entity_id
_entity_poly.type
_entity_poly.pdbx_seq_one_letter_code
_entity_poly.pdbx_strand_id
1 'polypeptide(L)'
;MVKLYDGGAYLVNGTEIITDEAEVKAKTGREVSKEEARTQTMAYGILEAHNISGNMERLQIKFDKLTSHDITFVGIIQTARASGLEKFPIPYVLTNCHNSLCAVGGTINEDDHMFGLTCAKKYGGVYVPPHQAVIHQFAREMLAGGGKMILGSDSHTRYGALGTMAMGEGGPELVKQLLNKTYDIKMPGVIGIYLDGEPVKGVGPQDVALAIIGATFANGYVNNKVMEFVGPGVEKLSADFRIGIDVMTTETTCLSSIWKTDDKIKEFYEIHGRSEDYKELNPGAVTYYDGMVYVNLSEIRPMIAMSFHPSNVYTIDEVRKNLKDVLHDVEQKALVSLDGAVDYSLQDKVMDGKLYVDQGIIAGCAGGGFENICAAADIIKGHYIGSDEFTFSVYPASTPIYMELVKNGAVADLMEAGTIVKTAFCGPCFGAGDTPANNAFSIRHSTRNFPNREGSKLQSGQIASVALMDARSIAATAANKGFLTPATDMDVEYKGQKYHFDQKIYANRVFDSHGVADPDTKIKFGPNIKDWPAMSALPENLVLKVVSEIHDPVTTTDELIPSGETSSYRSNPLGLAEFALSRKDPAYVGRAKEVQKAQKAIEAGECPLEVLEELKPVMAKIQERYPEAGKGNIGVGSTIFAVKPGDGSAREQAASCQKVLGGWANIANEYATKRYRSNLINWGMLPFITKEDDKKLSFKNGDYIFVPEIRKAVENKDAEIKAYVVGDTLKEVTFTLGDMTDAEREIILKGCLINYYKG
;
A
#
# COMPACT_ATOMS: atom_id res chain seq x y z
N MET A 1 -14.80 21.69 -7.73
CA MET A 1 -13.78 21.11 -6.80
C MET A 1 -12.77 20.25 -7.57
N VAL A 2 -13.10 19.05 -8.02
CA VAL A 2 -12.24 18.19 -8.86
C VAL A 2 -12.94 17.87 -10.17
N LYS A 3 -12.21 18.02 -11.30
CA LYS A 3 -12.72 17.74 -12.66
C LYS A 3 -11.75 16.81 -13.38
N LEU A 4 -12.27 15.73 -13.96
CA LEU A 4 -11.52 14.84 -14.84
C LEU A 4 -11.73 15.25 -16.30
N TYR A 5 -10.67 15.21 -17.09
CA TYR A 5 -10.73 15.43 -18.53
C TYR A 5 -10.98 14.10 -19.25
N ASP A 6 -11.81 14.14 -20.29
CA ASP A 6 -12.01 13.00 -21.17
C ASP A 6 -10.83 12.90 -22.15
N GLY A 7 -9.94 11.92 -21.93
CA GLY A 7 -8.73 11.73 -22.72
C GLY A 7 -7.54 12.58 -22.24
N GLY A 8 -6.49 12.61 -23.05
CA GLY A 8 -5.26 13.32 -22.73
C GLY A 8 -5.34 14.84 -22.98
N ALA A 9 -4.37 15.55 -22.41
CA ALA A 9 -4.27 17.00 -22.55
C ALA A 9 -2.81 17.45 -22.62
N TYR A 10 -2.58 18.54 -23.34
CA TYR A 10 -1.31 19.27 -23.30
C TYR A 10 -1.32 20.28 -22.15
N LEU A 11 -0.16 20.46 -21.56
CA LEU A 11 0.14 21.56 -20.65
C LEU A 11 1.17 22.46 -21.31
N VAL A 12 0.81 23.71 -21.58
CA VAL A 12 1.69 24.70 -22.22
C VAL A 12 2.20 25.66 -21.16
N ASN A 13 3.53 25.84 -21.12
CA ASN A 13 4.24 26.71 -20.17
C ASN A 13 3.86 26.47 -18.70
N GLY A 14 3.45 25.25 -18.36
CA GLY A 14 3.10 24.85 -16.98
C GLY A 14 1.78 25.41 -16.44
N THR A 15 1.03 26.16 -17.24
CA THR A 15 -0.17 26.89 -16.78
C THR A 15 -1.41 26.71 -17.65
N GLU A 16 -1.28 26.39 -18.92
CA GLU A 16 -2.41 26.30 -19.85
C GLU A 16 -2.72 24.85 -20.24
N ILE A 17 -3.92 24.39 -19.92
CA ILE A 17 -4.39 23.08 -20.32
C ILE A 17 -5.09 23.18 -21.67
N ILE A 18 -4.64 22.44 -22.67
CA ILE A 18 -5.14 22.46 -24.04
C ILE A 18 -5.43 21.02 -24.47
N THR A 19 -6.62 20.77 -25.00
CA THR A 19 -7.03 19.43 -25.47
C THR A 19 -6.94 19.28 -26.99
N ASP A 20 -6.86 20.40 -27.73
CA ASP A 20 -6.78 20.42 -29.19
C ASP A 20 -5.35 20.70 -29.67
N GLU A 21 -4.79 19.81 -30.46
CA GLU A 21 -3.46 19.89 -31.03
C GLU A 21 -3.26 21.10 -31.96
N ALA A 22 -4.33 21.52 -32.67
CA ALA A 22 -4.29 22.71 -33.51
C ALA A 22 -4.15 24.01 -32.69
N GLU A 23 -4.74 24.06 -31.50
CA GLU A 23 -4.60 25.17 -30.56
C GLU A 23 -3.17 25.25 -30.01
N VAL A 24 -2.53 24.10 -29.72
CA VAL A 24 -1.13 24.05 -29.31
C VAL A 24 -0.25 24.68 -30.36
N LYS A 25 -0.44 24.32 -31.65
CA LYS A 25 0.31 24.92 -32.77
C LYS A 25 0.10 26.43 -32.86
N ALA A 26 -1.16 26.88 -32.72
CA ALA A 26 -1.50 28.31 -32.76
C ALA A 26 -0.77 29.10 -31.65
N LYS A 27 -0.63 28.54 -30.45
CA LYS A 27 0.00 29.20 -29.30
C LYS A 27 1.52 29.11 -29.30
N THR A 28 2.08 27.98 -29.73
CA THR A 28 3.53 27.71 -29.65
C THR A 28 4.28 28.05 -30.94
N GLY A 29 3.57 28.26 -32.04
CA GLY A 29 4.13 28.49 -33.36
C GLY A 29 4.75 27.27 -34.05
N ARG A 30 4.63 26.07 -33.43
CA ARG A 30 5.17 24.81 -33.96
C ARG A 30 4.22 23.64 -33.74
N GLU A 31 4.31 22.63 -34.59
CA GLU A 31 3.68 21.35 -34.33
C GLU A 31 4.50 20.58 -33.29
N VAL A 32 3.81 20.01 -32.30
CA VAL A 32 4.41 19.16 -31.28
C VAL A 32 3.55 17.90 -31.18
N SER A 33 4.11 16.74 -31.57
CA SER A 33 3.38 15.48 -31.47
C SER A 33 3.17 15.07 -30.01
N LYS A 34 2.17 14.22 -29.78
CA LYS A 34 1.92 13.65 -28.43
C LYS A 34 3.13 12.87 -27.92
N GLU A 35 3.78 12.11 -28.80
CA GLU A 35 4.97 11.33 -28.48
C GLU A 35 6.12 12.24 -28.05
N GLU A 36 6.40 13.31 -28.76
CA GLU A 36 7.41 14.30 -28.38
C GLU A 36 7.05 14.96 -27.04
N ALA A 37 5.83 15.41 -26.88
CA ALA A 37 5.39 16.11 -25.68
C ALA A 37 5.33 15.18 -24.43
N ARG A 38 5.10 13.87 -24.58
CA ARG A 38 5.19 12.89 -23.48
C ARG A 38 6.59 12.82 -22.88
N THR A 39 7.64 12.97 -23.71
CA THR A 39 9.02 12.96 -23.21
C THR A 39 9.36 14.15 -22.32
N GLN A 40 8.50 15.17 -22.31
CA GLN A 40 8.68 16.40 -21.54
C GLN A 40 8.08 16.31 -20.11
N THR A 41 7.46 15.20 -19.74
CA THR A 41 7.02 14.98 -18.35
C THR A 41 8.22 14.77 -17.42
N MET A 42 8.11 15.22 -16.18
CA MET A 42 9.15 14.96 -15.16
C MET A 42 9.31 13.45 -14.93
N ALA A 43 8.17 12.72 -14.94
CA ALA A 43 8.16 11.28 -14.79
C ALA A 43 8.99 10.57 -15.88
N TYR A 44 8.83 10.97 -17.14
CA TYR A 44 9.60 10.39 -18.24
C TYR A 44 11.12 10.56 -18.02
N GLY A 45 11.57 11.78 -17.73
CA GLY A 45 12.97 12.06 -17.52
C GLY A 45 13.59 11.29 -16.34
N ILE A 46 12.86 11.12 -15.25
CA ILE A 46 13.32 10.33 -14.10
C ILE A 46 13.40 8.85 -14.44
N LEU A 47 12.37 8.29 -15.09
CA LEU A 47 12.37 6.90 -15.51
C LEU A 47 13.46 6.59 -16.54
N GLU A 48 13.68 7.50 -17.51
CA GLU A 48 14.75 7.35 -18.50
C GLU A 48 16.13 7.30 -17.83
N ALA A 49 16.39 8.19 -16.86
CA ALA A 49 17.66 8.27 -16.13
C ALA A 49 17.98 7.01 -15.29
N HIS A 50 16.96 6.24 -14.90
CA HIS A 50 17.11 5.02 -14.08
C HIS A 50 16.91 3.74 -14.89
N ASN A 51 16.56 3.83 -16.17
CA ASN A 51 16.34 2.70 -17.05
C ASN A 51 17.65 2.24 -17.70
N ILE A 52 18.03 1.00 -17.45
CA ILE A 52 19.25 0.41 -18.04
C ILE A 52 18.99 -0.45 -19.27
N SER A 53 17.72 -0.67 -19.65
CA SER A 53 17.37 -1.49 -20.81
C SER A 53 17.68 -0.83 -22.16
N GLY A 54 17.77 0.49 -22.21
CA GLY A 54 17.83 1.27 -23.45
C GLY A 54 16.51 1.27 -24.24
N ASN A 55 15.44 0.67 -23.70
CA ASN A 55 14.12 0.60 -24.31
C ASN A 55 13.09 1.31 -23.40
N MET A 56 12.46 2.38 -23.91
CA MET A 56 11.48 3.17 -23.15
C MET A 56 10.07 2.58 -23.16
N GLU A 57 9.82 1.50 -23.90
CA GLU A 57 8.54 0.77 -23.78
C GLU A 57 8.58 -0.29 -22.65
N ARG A 58 9.77 -0.89 -22.42
CA ARG A 58 10.02 -1.92 -21.41
C ARG A 58 11.23 -1.52 -20.58
N LEU A 59 10.95 -0.95 -19.42
CA LEU A 59 11.95 -0.39 -18.53
C LEU A 59 12.54 -1.47 -17.62
N GLN A 60 13.86 -1.36 -17.38
CA GLN A 60 14.60 -2.11 -16.36
C GLN A 60 15.21 -1.11 -15.39
N ILE A 61 14.48 -0.83 -14.32
CA ILE A 61 14.79 0.26 -13.38
C ILE A 61 15.78 -0.21 -12.32
N LYS A 62 16.78 0.63 -12.05
CA LYS A 62 17.65 0.59 -10.88
C LYS A 62 17.28 1.72 -9.94
N PHE A 63 17.01 1.39 -8.68
CA PHE A 63 16.72 2.38 -7.65
C PHE A 63 18.00 2.90 -6.99
N ASP A 64 17.96 4.14 -6.50
CA ASP A 64 19.09 4.76 -5.79
C ASP A 64 19.19 4.27 -4.34
N LYS A 65 18.06 4.05 -3.68
CA LYS A 65 17.98 3.70 -2.25
C LYS A 65 16.78 2.78 -1.99
N LEU A 66 16.86 2.02 -0.87
CA LEU A 66 15.78 1.16 -0.39
C LEU A 66 15.38 1.54 1.03
N THR A 67 14.12 1.28 1.38
CA THR A 67 13.61 1.46 2.74
C THR A 67 12.59 0.38 3.11
N SER A 68 12.64 -0.12 4.33
CA SER A 68 11.73 -1.14 4.85
C SER A 68 11.43 -0.91 6.33
N HIS A 69 10.34 -1.49 6.80
CA HIS A 69 9.95 -1.45 8.21
C HIS A 69 10.00 -2.84 8.86
N ASP A 70 9.87 -2.86 10.17
CA ASP A 70 10.09 -4.03 11.04
C ASP A 70 9.16 -5.23 10.76
N ILE A 71 7.98 -5.05 10.18
CA ILE A 71 7.14 -6.19 9.79
C ILE A 71 7.45 -6.73 8.37
N THR A 72 8.47 -6.21 7.69
CA THR A 72 8.84 -6.65 6.33
C THR A 72 10.33 -6.95 6.18
N PHE A 73 11.24 -6.20 6.80
CA PHE A 73 12.66 -6.33 6.51
C PHE A 73 13.23 -7.71 6.89
N VAL A 74 12.70 -8.37 7.93
CA VAL A 74 13.19 -9.72 8.30
C VAL A 74 12.95 -10.71 7.15
N GLY A 75 11.72 -10.78 6.63
CA GLY A 75 11.37 -11.63 5.50
C GLY A 75 12.16 -11.29 4.23
N ILE A 76 12.34 -9.99 3.95
CA ILE A 76 13.12 -9.51 2.80
C ILE A 76 14.58 -9.98 2.89
N ILE A 77 15.23 -9.74 4.03
CA ILE A 77 16.64 -10.13 4.23
C ILE A 77 16.79 -11.65 4.24
N GLN A 78 15.87 -12.40 4.86
CA GLN A 78 15.88 -13.86 4.83
C GLN A 78 15.75 -14.39 3.40
N THR A 79 14.85 -13.80 2.60
CA THR A 79 14.69 -14.16 1.18
C THR A 79 15.96 -13.83 0.39
N ALA A 80 16.52 -12.65 0.57
CA ALA A 80 17.75 -12.23 -0.11
C ALA A 80 18.94 -13.13 0.28
N ARG A 81 19.09 -13.48 1.56
CA ARG A 81 20.12 -14.41 2.06
C ARG A 81 19.96 -15.80 1.43
N ALA A 82 18.74 -16.32 1.40
CA ALA A 82 18.43 -17.58 0.76
C ALA A 82 18.75 -17.57 -0.75
N SER A 83 18.78 -16.39 -1.37
CA SER A 83 19.04 -16.14 -2.80
C SER A 83 20.49 -15.69 -3.09
N GLY A 84 21.39 -15.66 -2.09
CA GLY A 84 22.82 -15.36 -2.28
C GLY A 84 23.26 -13.93 -1.95
N LEU A 85 22.56 -13.23 -1.04
CA LEU A 85 22.96 -11.89 -0.58
C LEU A 85 24.34 -11.89 0.08
N GLU A 86 25.26 -11.07 -0.40
CA GLU A 86 26.59 -10.86 0.16
C GLU A 86 26.70 -9.55 0.96
N LYS A 87 26.19 -8.45 0.42
CA LYS A 87 26.11 -7.11 1.03
C LYS A 87 24.99 -6.32 0.40
N PHE A 88 24.58 -5.24 1.04
CA PHE A 88 23.64 -4.30 0.43
C PHE A 88 24.35 -3.49 -0.67
N PRO A 89 23.92 -3.60 -1.95
CA PRO A 89 24.61 -2.93 -3.06
C PRO A 89 24.32 -1.42 -3.14
N ILE A 90 23.24 -0.98 -2.51
CA ILE A 90 22.78 0.41 -2.43
C ILE A 90 22.33 0.70 -1.00
N PRO A 91 22.23 1.97 -0.58
CA PRO A 91 21.75 2.33 0.75
C PRO A 91 20.39 1.68 1.07
N TYR A 92 20.33 0.96 2.17
CA TYR A 92 19.12 0.29 2.65
C TYR A 92 18.83 0.64 4.10
N VAL A 93 17.66 1.24 4.34
CA VAL A 93 17.24 1.70 5.67
C VAL A 93 16.20 0.78 6.26
N LEU A 94 16.46 0.30 7.47
CA LEU A 94 15.60 -0.57 8.26
C LEU A 94 15.00 0.24 9.41
N THR A 95 13.70 0.57 9.31
CA THR A 95 13.02 1.43 10.29
C THR A 95 12.06 0.62 11.14
N ASN A 96 12.17 0.76 12.47
CA ASN A 96 11.29 0.07 13.42
C ASN A 96 10.15 0.98 13.84
N CYS A 97 8.99 0.86 13.20
CA CYS A 97 7.87 1.75 13.42
C CYS A 97 6.49 1.08 13.42
N HIS A 98 6.38 -0.18 13.04
CA HIS A 98 5.11 -0.90 13.02
C HIS A 98 4.90 -1.71 14.30
N ASN A 99 5.88 -2.47 14.75
CA ASN A 99 5.81 -3.15 16.04
C ASN A 99 6.31 -2.26 17.19
N SER A 100 7.44 -1.59 17.02
CA SER A 100 7.99 -0.53 17.90
C SER A 100 7.85 -0.80 19.40
N LEU A 101 7.86 -2.06 19.84
CA LEU A 101 7.65 -2.48 21.23
C LEU A 101 6.30 -2.07 21.84
N CYS A 102 5.41 -1.48 21.05
CA CYS A 102 4.10 -0.99 21.49
C CYS A 102 2.95 -1.94 21.10
N ALA A 103 3.11 -2.69 19.99
CA ALA A 103 2.03 -3.49 19.42
C ALA A 103 1.75 -4.77 20.22
N VAL A 104 2.82 -5.44 20.65
CA VAL A 104 2.75 -6.69 21.42
C VAL A 104 3.80 -6.64 22.53
N GLY A 105 3.40 -6.90 23.74
CA GLY A 105 4.30 -6.97 24.90
C GLY A 105 5.07 -8.29 24.93
N GLY A 106 6.08 -8.48 24.09
CA GLY A 106 6.84 -9.71 24.06
C GLY A 106 8.21 -9.60 23.39
N THR A 107 9.11 -10.55 23.67
CA THR A 107 10.46 -10.59 23.12
C THR A 107 10.50 -10.77 21.61
N ILE A 108 9.42 -11.30 21.01
CA ILE A 108 9.33 -11.59 19.58
C ILE A 108 9.58 -10.35 18.69
N ASN A 109 9.13 -9.18 19.11
CA ASN A 109 9.34 -7.96 18.35
C ASN A 109 10.78 -7.43 18.50
N GLU A 110 11.33 -7.53 19.69
CA GLU A 110 12.71 -7.11 19.95
C GLU A 110 13.72 -8.06 19.28
N ASP A 111 13.38 -9.34 19.14
CA ASP A 111 14.18 -10.28 18.35
C ASP A 111 14.27 -9.86 16.88
N ASP A 112 13.17 -9.41 16.28
CA ASP A 112 13.16 -8.86 14.92
C ASP A 112 14.01 -7.57 14.82
N HIS A 113 13.94 -6.71 15.83
CA HIS A 113 14.75 -5.48 15.88
C HIS A 113 16.24 -5.80 16.00
N MET A 114 16.62 -6.76 16.84
CA MET A 114 18.02 -7.19 16.97
C MET A 114 18.54 -7.88 15.71
N PHE A 115 17.70 -8.64 15.02
CA PHE A 115 18.01 -9.17 13.70
C PHE A 115 18.31 -8.03 12.72
N GLY A 116 17.44 -7.02 12.64
CA GLY A 116 17.60 -5.84 11.77
C GLY A 116 18.91 -5.10 12.04
N LEU A 117 19.20 -4.78 13.30
CA LEU A 117 20.45 -4.11 13.69
C LEU A 117 21.69 -4.90 13.28
N THR A 118 21.71 -6.20 13.56
CA THR A 118 22.88 -7.04 13.22
C THR A 118 23.00 -7.25 11.71
N CYS A 119 21.89 -7.28 10.96
CA CYS A 119 21.92 -7.28 9.49
C CYS A 119 22.42 -5.95 8.93
N ALA A 120 22.01 -4.81 9.48
CA ALA A 120 22.52 -3.50 9.06
C ALA A 120 24.05 -3.41 9.24
N LYS A 121 24.57 -3.92 10.36
CA LYS A 121 26.02 -4.02 10.59
C LYS A 121 26.70 -4.95 9.58
N LYS A 122 26.16 -6.17 9.44
CA LYS A 122 26.78 -7.20 8.59
C LYS A 122 26.80 -6.83 7.12
N TYR A 123 25.72 -6.24 6.60
CA TYR A 123 25.54 -6.01 5.18
C TYR A 123 25.73 -4.53 4.75
N GLY A 124 25.98 -3.62 5.68
CA GLY A 124 26.28 -2.24 5.36
C GLY A 124 25.02 -1.36 5.20
N GLY A 125 24.05 -1.49 6.11
CA GLY A 125 22.80 -0.74 6.09
C GLY A 125 22.69 0.36 7.16
N VAL A 126 21.51 0.95 7.23
CA VAL A 126 21.10 1.92 8.26
C VAL A 126 19.99 1.30 9.10
N TYR A 127 20.07 1.45 10.41
CA TYR A 127 19.05 0.94 11.33
C TYR A 127 18.48 2.08 12.19
N VAL A 128 17.19 2.31 12.05
CA VAL A 128 16.45 3.32 12.82
C VAL A 128 15.71 2.61 13.96
N PRO A 129 16.07 2.85 15.22
CA PRO A 129 15.46 2.20 16.38
C PRO A 129 13.96 2.55 16.54
N PRO A 130 13.22 1.76 17.33
CA PRO A 130 11.84 2.07 17.69
C PRO A 130 11.68 3.48 18.25
N HIS A 131 10.54 4.11 17.98
CA HIS A 131 10.12 5.43 18.46
C HIS A 131 10.92 6.62 17.92
N GLN A 132 11.89 6.43 17.02
CA GLN A 132 12.66 7.54 16.45
C GLN A 132 11.92 8.22 15.29
N ALA A 133 11.34 7.43 14.39
CA ALA A 133 10.56 7.94 13.27
C ALA A 133 9.67 6.85 12.68
N VAL A 134 8.56 7.24 12.04
CA VAL A 134 7.90 6.36 11.08
C VAL A 134 8.72 6.30 9.80
N ILE A 135 8.65 5.17 9.07
CA ILE A 135 9.49 4.89 7.90
C ILE A 135 9.52 6.06 6.89
N HIS A 136 8.35 6.59 6.53
CA HIS A 136 8.28 7.62 5.49
C HIS A 136 8.73 8.98 5.99
N GLN A 137 8.61 9.29 7.27
CA GLN A 137 9.14 10.55 7.80
C GLN A 137 10.67 10.53 7.84
N PHE A 138 11.27 9.42 8.28
CA PHE A 138 12.73 9.27 8.20
C PHE A 138 13.23 9.38 6.76
N ALA A 139 12.53 8.73 5.82
CA ALA A 139 12.89 8.80 4.41
C ALA A 139 12.81 10.22 3.83
N ARG A 140 11.79 11.00 4.19
CA ARG A 140 11.66 12.41 3.80
C ARG A 140 12.79 13.25 4.35
N GLU A 141 13.09 13.10 5.63
CA GLU A 141 14.11 13.89 6.33
C GLU A 141 15.54 13.51 5.91
N MET A 142 15.82 12.22 5.59
CA MET A 142 17.18 11.70 5.48
C MET A 142 17.52 11.04 4.13
N LEU A 143 16.55 10.62 3.31
CA LEU A 143 16.81 9.84 2.09
C LEU A 143 16.38 10.52 0.79
N ALA A 144 15.24 11.20 0.79
CA ALA A 144 14.69 11.80 -0.43
C ALA A 144 15.69 12.72 -1.12
N GLY A 145 15.62 12.84 -2.44
CA GLY A 145 16.48 13.71 -3.26
C GLY A 145 15.82 13.96 -4.62
N GLY A 146 15.97 15.17 -5.14
CA GLY A 146 15.39 15.59 -6.42
C GLY A 146 15.88 14.75 -7.58
N GLY A 147 14.96 14.19 -8.36
CA GLY A 147 15.23 13.31 -9.49
C GLY A 147 15.71 11.90 -9.12
N LYS A 148 15.69 11.54 -7.84
CA LYS A 148 16.04 10.20 -7.36
C LYS A 148 14.85 9.25 -7.40
N MET A 149 15.14 7.93 -7.37
CA MET A 149 14.14 6.88 -7.23
C MET A 149 14.39 6.04 -5.97
N ILE A 150 13.36 5.82 -5.18
CA ILE A 150 13.41 5.01 -3.94
C ILE A 150 12.35 3.91 -4.01
N LEU A 151 12.78 2.68 -3.70
CA LEU A 151 11.87 1.54 -3.54
C LEU A 151 11.69 1.22 -2.06
N GLY A 152 10.44 1.10 -1.63
CA GLY A 152 10.11 0.73 -0.26
C GLY A 152 9.21 -0.48 -0.16
N SER A 153 9.27 -1.18 0.96
CA SER A 153 8.39 -2.32 1.25
C SER A 153 7.03 -1.93 1.82
N ASP A 154 6.76 -0.65 1.97
CA ASP A 154 5.48 -0.10 2.36
C ASP A 154 4.78 0.59 1.18
N SER A 155 3.47 0.40 1.04
CA SER A 155 2.68 0.97 -0.06
C SER A 155 2.65 2.50 -0.07
N HIS A 156 2.84 3.16 1.09
CA HIS A 156 2.89 4.61 1.21
C HIS A 156 4.29 5.20 0.93
N THR A 157 5.18 4.44 0.31
CA THR A 157 6.47 4.94 -0.18
C THR A 157 6.22 5.94 -1.32
N ARG A 158 5.99 7.20 -0.93
CA ARG A 158 5.66 8.34 -1.78
C ARG A 158 6.43 9.56 -1.30
N TYR A 159 7.34 10.05 -2.12
CA TYR A 159 8.20 11.20 -1.80
C TYR A 159 8.25 12.18 -2.98
N GLY A 160 7.24 12.12 -3.86
CA GLY A 160 7.09 12.93 -5.05
C GLY A 160 7.07 14.43 -4.74
N ALA A 161 6.45 14.83 -3.63
CA ALA A 161 6.44 16.21 -3.16
C ALA A 161 7.84 16.81 -2.96
N LEU A 162 8.84 15.97 -2.68
CA LEU A 162 10.24 16.35 -2.52
C LEU A 162 11.08 16.12 -3.80
N GLY A 163 10.44 15.86 -4.93
CA GLY A 163 11.10 15.59 -6.21
C GLY A 163 11.67 14.19 -6.35
N THR A 164 11.31 13.25 -5.47
CA THR A 164 11.76 11.85 -5.50
C THR A 164 10.63 10.93 -5.98
N MET A 165 10.82 10.25 -7.11
CA MET A 165 9.88 9.24 -7.55
C MET A 165 10.06 7.99 -6.70
N ALA A 166 9.10 7.71 -5.83
CA ALA A 166 9.16 6.60 -4.89
C ALA A 166 8.03 5.61 -5.16
N MET A 167 8.35 4.32 -5.05
CA MET A 167 7.43 3.23 -5.29
C MET A 167 7.38 2.30 -4.08
N GLY A 168 6.16 1.90 -3.70
CA GLY A 168 5.93 0.91 -2.66
C GLY A 168 5.58 -0.44 -3.27
N GLU A 169 6.40 -1.44 -3.01
CA GLU A 169 6.24 -2.78 -3.58
C GLU A 169 6.38 -3.88 -2.51
N GLY A 170 6.09 -5.12 -2.88
CA GLY A 170 6.31 -6.26 -2.01
C GLY A 170 7.79 -6.59 -1.82
N GLY A 171 8.09 -7.33 -0.76
CA GLY A 171 9.45 -7.72 -0.40
C GLY A 171 10.29 -8.31 -1.53
N PRO A 172 9.75 -9.19 -2.40
CA PRO A 172 10.53 -9.76 -3.50
C PRO A 172 11.09 -8.73 -4.49
N GLU A 173 10.44 -7.60 -4.71
CA GLU A 173 10.99 -6.55 -5.58
C GLU A 173 12.22 -5.86 -4.94
N LEU A 174 12.20 -5.70 -3.62
CA LEU A 174 13.37 -5.23 -2.88
C LEU A 174 14.49 -6.26 -2.91
N VAL A 175 14.17 -7.55 -2.80
CA VAL A 175 15.16 -8.64 -2.93
C VAL A 175 15.88 -8.57 -4.27
N LYS A 176 15.17 -8.32 -5.38
CA LYS A 176 15.79 -8.12 -6.69
C LYS A 176 16.82 -7.00 -6.67
N GLN A 177 16.51 -5.86 -6.06
CA GLN A 177 17.46 -4.76 -5.92
C GLN A 177 18.65 -5.14 -5.03
N LEU A 178 18.41 -5.85 -3.91
CA LEU A 178 19.46 -6.34 -3.01
C LEU A 178 20.40 -7.37 -3.70
N LEU A 179 19.92 -8.09 -4.69
CA LEU A 179 20.70 -8.98 -5.55
C LEU A 179 21.24 -8.27 -6.81
N ASN A 180 21.21 -6.95 -6.82
CA ASN A 180 21.66 -6.13 -7.96
C ASN A 180 20.94 -6.43 -9.29
N LYS A 181 19.66 -6.80 -9.21
CA LYS A 181 18.75 -7.01 -10.35
C LYS A 181 17.90 -5.77 -10.60
N THR A 182 17.01 -5.83 -11.57
CA THR A 182 16.16 -4.71 -12.00
C THR A 182 14.72 -4.84 -11.54
N TYR A 183 14.02 -3.72 -11.54
CA TYR A 183 12.57 -3.66 -11.45
C TYR A 183 12.02 -3.44 -12.86
N ASP A 184 11.34 -4.45 -13.37
CA ASP A 184 10.93 -4.50 -14.78
C ASP A 184 9.47 -4.07 -14.91
N ILE A 185 9.21 -3.02 -15.69
CA ILE A 185 7.86 -2.50 -15.96
C ILE A 185 7.72 -2.04 -17.41
N LYS A 186 6.48 -2.00 -17.91
CA LYS A 186 6.16 -1.18 -19.09
C LYS A 186 6.21 0.29 -18.74
N MET A 187 6.55 1.16 -19.71
CA MET A 187 6.45 2.60 -19.51
C MET A 187 5.03 2.95 -19.06
N PRO A 188 4.87 3.51 -17.84
CA PRO A 188 3.55 3.86 -17.34
C PRO A 188 2.99 5.10 -18.03
N GLY A 189 1.68 5.18 -18.13
CA GLY A 189 1.01 6.43 -18.47
C GLY A 189 1.23 7.48 -17.39
N VAL A 190 1.20 8.76 -17.76
CA VAL A 190 1.37 9.88 -16.85
C VAL A 190 0.11 10.73 -16.85
N ILE A 191 -0.46 10.96 -15.67
CA ILE A 191 -1.64 11.79 -15.47
C ILE A 191 -1.23 13.09 -14.82
N GLY A 192 -1.54 14.21 -15.45
CA GLY A 192 -1.35 15.53 -14.88
C GLY A 192 -2.38 15.80 -13.78
N ILE A 193 -1.91 16.20 -12.61
CA ILE A 193 -2.75 16.68 -11.51
C ILE A 193 -2.52 18.18 -11.40
N TYR A 194 -3.41 18.93 -12.03
CA TYR A 194 -3.30 20.38 -12.13
C TYR A 194 -3.97 21.06 -10.93
N LEU A 195 -3.15 21.64 -10.06
CA LEU A 195 -3.61 22.38 -8.89
C LEU A 195 -3.74 23.85 -9.21
N ASP A 196 -4.88 24.44 -8.89
CA ASP A 196 -5.20 25.85 -9.09
C ASP A 196 -5.76 26.47 -7.79
N GLY A 197 -5.59 27.78 -7.63
CA GLY A 197 -6.03 28.49 -6.45
C GLY A 197 -5.21 28.17 -5.19
N GLU A 198 -5.79 28.42 -4.04
CA GLU A 198 -5.17 28.13 -2.72
C GLU A 198 -6.22 27.62 -1.73
N PRO A 199 -5.85 26.76 -0.76
CA PRO A 199 -6.77 26.24 0.23
C PRO A 199 -7.36 27.35 1.10
N VAL A 200 -8.65 27.24 1.41
CA VAL A 200 -9.29 28.14 2.39
C VAL A 200 -8.80 27.80 3.82
N LYS A 201 -8.88 28.77 4.71
CA LYS A 201 -8.50 28.60 6.13
C LYS A 201 -9.30 27.43 6.74
N GLY A 202 -8.62 26.51 7.42
CA GLY A 202 -9.22 25.33 8.04
C GLY A 202 -9.24 24.07 7.14
N VAL A 203 -8.90 24.18 5.86
CA VAL A 203 -8.70 23.04 4.97
C VAL A 203 -7.25 22.58 5.04
N GLY A 204 -7.05 21.29 5.19
CA GLY A 204 -5.72 20.68 5.27
C GLY A 204 -5.42 19.70 4.13
N PRO A 205 -4.23 19.08 4.13
CA PRO A 205 -3.79 18.20 3.06
C PRO A 205 -4.67 16.97 2.87
N GLN A 206 -5.21 16.41 3.97
CA GLN A 206 -6.10 15.25 3.89
C GLN A 206 -7.40 15.58 3.14
N ASP A 207 -7.94 16.80 3.29
CA ASP A 207 -9.14 17.22 2.58
C ASP A 207 -8.93 17.21 1.07
N VAL A 208 -7.80 17.74 0.60
CA VAL A 208 -7.43 17.73 -0.82
C VAL A 208 -7.20 16.31 -1.33
N ALA A 209 -6.48 15.51 -0.55
CA ALA A 209 -6.20 14.12 -0.90
C ALA A 209 -7.51 13.30 -1.04
N LEU A 210 -8.42 13.40 -0.09
CA LEU A 210 -9.71 12.70 -0.12
C LEU A 210 -10.57 13.15 -1.31
N ALA A 211 -10.58 14.44 -1.65
CA ALA A 211 -11.28 14.92 -2.83
C ALA A 211 -10.73 14.30 -4.13
N ILE A 212 -9.41 14.16 -4.26
CA ILE A 212 -8.76 13.51 -5.41
C ILE A 212 -9.08 12.01 -5.44
N ILE A 213 -8.97 11.31 -4.31
CA ILE A 213 -9.26 9.88 -4.20
C ILE A 213 -10.71 9.59 -4.60
N GLY A 214 -11.66 10.36 -4.06
CA GLY A 214 -13.08 10.21 -4.39
C GLY A 214 -13.39 10.38 -5.87
N ALA A 215 -12.66 11.27 -6.57
CA ALA A 215 -12.86 11.52 -7.99
C ALA A 215 -12.20 10.48 -8.91
N THR A 216 -11.12 9.80 -8.45
CA THR A 216 -10.24 9.01 -9.33
C THR A 216 -10.24 7.51 -9.08
N PHE A 217 -10.67 7.05 -7.89
CA PHE A 217 -10.57 5.65 -7.52
C PHE A 217 -11.58 4.76 -8.27
N ALA A 218 -12.87 5.09 -8.22
CA ALA A 218 -13.94 4.21 -8.72
C ALA A 218 -13.87 3.95 -10.23
N ASN A 219 -13.38 4.91 -10.99
CA ASN A 219 -13.23 4.84 -12.44
C ASN A 219 -11.83 4.36 -12.88
N GLY A 220 -10.92 4.12 -11.94
CA GLY A 220 -9.55 3.68 -12.23
C GLY A 220 -8.72 4.69 -13.03
N TYR A 221 -9.05 5.96 -12.98
CA TYR A 221 -8.47 7.01 -13.85
C TYR A 221 -6.94 7.06 -13.79
N VAL A 222 -6.37 6.87 -12.61
CA VAL A 222 -4.92 6.89 -12.37
C VAL A 222 -4.31 5.51 -12.09
N ASN A 223 -5.11 4.43 -12.22
CA ASN A 223 -4.66 3.09 -11.88
C ASN A 223 -3.37 2.69 -12.65
N ASN A 224 -2.36 2.26 -11.90
CA ASN A 224 -1.02 1.87 -12.42
C ASN A 224 -0.30 2.95 -13.25
N LYS A 225 -0.68 4.21 -13.12
CA LYS A 225 -0.07 5.36 -13.80
C LYS A 225 0.69 6.23 -12.81
N VAL A 226 1.54 7.14 -13.29
CA VAL A 226 2.21 8.13 -12.46
C VAL A 226 1.36 9.39 -12.37
N MET A 227 1.14 9.89 -11.17
CA MET A 227 0.49 11.17 -10.94
C MET A 227 1.54 12.28 -10.90
N GLU A 228 1.48 13.22 -11.84
CA GLU A 228 2.42 14.34 -11.94
C GLU A 228 1.73 15.64 -11.54
N PHE A 229 2.10 16.21 -10.38
CA PHE A 229 1.48 17.40 -9.81
C PHE A 229 2.11 18.68 -10.36
N VAL A 230 1.28 19.48 -10.97
CA VAL A 230 1.64 20.69 -11.72
C VAL A 230 0.64 21.83 -11.46
N GLY A 231 0.83 22.94 -12.08
CA GLY A 231 -0.06 24.10 -11.99
C GLY A 231 0.36 25.11 -10.91
N PRO A 232 -0.23 26.32 -10.95
CA PRO A 232 0.16 27.44 -10.09
C PRO A 232 -0.21 27.24 -8.61
N GLY A 233 -1.21 26.39 -8.33
CA GLY A 233 -1.63 26.06 -6.97
C GLY A 233 -0.53 25.33 -6.17
N VAL A 234 0.41 24.63 -6.85
CA VAL A 234 1.52 23.95 -6.16
C VAL A 234 2.33 24.94 -5.33
N GLU A 235 2.63 26.12 -5.86
CA GLU A 235 3.45 27.15 -5.20
C GLU A 235 2.74 27.78 -3.98
N LYS A 236 1.41 27.58 -3.85
CA LYS A 236 0.64 28.06 -2.69
C LYS A 236 0.75 27.14 -1.48
N LEU A 237 1.16 25.89 -1.68
CA LEU A 237 1.25 24.86 -0.65
C LEU A 237 2.65 24.83 -0.03
N SER A 238 2.71 24.65 1.30
CA SER A 238 3.96 24.37 2.02
C SER A 238 4.49 22.97 1.64
N ALA A 239 5.74 22.68 1.96
CA ALA A 239 6.31 21.34 1.77
C ALA A 239 5.50 20.26 2.54
N ASP A 240 5.17 20.52 3.83
CA ASP A 240 4.38 19.60 4.65
C ASP A 240 2.98 19.35 4.06
N PHE A 241 2.35 20.38 3.52
CA PHE A 241 1.03 20.23 2.88
C PHE A 241 1.09 19.33 1.64
N ARG A 242 2.11 19.55 0.77
CA ARG A 242 2.34 18.70 -0.41
C ARG A 242 2.63 17.25 -0.01
N ILE A 243 3.45 17.04 1.00
CA ILE A 243 3.78 15.72 1.57
C ILE A 243 2.52 15.00 2.05
N GLY A 244 1.61 15.72 2.72
CA GLY A 244 0.35 15.16 3.20
C GLY A 244 -0.59 14.70 2.07
N ILE A 245 -0.65 15.43 0.95
CA ILE A 245 -1.38 15.01 -0.25
C ILE A 245 -0.67 13.82 -0.90
N ASP A 246 0.64 13.93 -1.10
CA ASP A 246 1.45 12.98 -1.87
C ASP A 246 1.37 11.56 -1.29
N VAL A 247 1.47 11.41 0.02
CA VAL A 247 1.42 10.10 0.68
C VAL A 247 0.07 9.39 0.46
N MET A 248 -1.00 10.13 0.33
CA MET A 248 -2.35 9.60 0.11
C MET A 248 -2.62 9.18 -1.33
N THR A 249 -1.75 9.54 -2.29
CA THR A 249 -1.88 9.10 -3.69
C THR A 249 -1.89 7.57 -3.82
N THR A 250 -1.28 6.86 -2.89
CA THR A 250 -1.34 5.38 -2.83
C THR A 250 -2.78 4.86 -2.86
N GLU A 251 -3.71 5.55 -2.24
CA GLU A 251 -5.11 5.13 -2.13
C GLU A 251 -5.91 5.35 -3.43
N THR A 252 -5.30 5.92 -4.45
CA THR A 252 -5.84 5.99 -5.82
C THR A 252 -5.45 4.81 -6.70
N THR A 253 -4.65 3.87 -6.18
CA THR A 253 -4.03 2.75 -6.93
C THR A 253 -3.01 3.18 -7.99
N CYS A 254 -2.49 4.41 -7.94
CA CYS A 254 -1.43 4.85 -8.83
C CYS A 254 -0.11 4.10 -8.59
N LEU A 255 0.74 4.05 -9.61
CA LEU A 255 2.07 3.43 -9.52
C LEU A 255 3.02 4.28 -8.67
N SER A 256 3.04 5.57 -8.91
CA SER A 256 3.90 6.54 -8.20
C SER A 256 3.37 7.96 -8.38
N SER A 257 4.04 8.91 -7.75
CA SER A 257 3.75 10.34 -7.84
C SER A 257 5.05 11.15 -7.98
N ILE A 258 4.95 12.31 -8.60
CA ILE A 258 6.04 13.28 -8.71
C ILE A 258 5.45 14.70 -8.79
N TRP A 259 6.13 15.68 -8.22
CA TRP A 259 5.69 17.07 -8.18
C TRP A 259 6.73 17.99 -8.77
N LYS A 260 6.29 19.09 -9.39
CA LYS A 260 7.21 20.21 -9.64
C LYS A 260 7.79 20.70 -8.31
N THR A 261 9.07 21.05 -8.33
CA THR A 261 9.77 21.57 -7.15
C THR A 261 10.01 23.07 -7.28
N ASP A 262 10.19 23.74 -6.15
CA ASP A 262 10.37 25.17 -6.05
C ASP A 262 11.20 25.56 -4.82
N ASP A 263 11.27 26.86 -4.52
CA ASP A 263 12.04 27.37 -3.37
C ASP A 263 11.57 26.81 -2.02
N LYS A 264 10.29 26.44 -1.87
CA LYS A 264 9.80 25.81 -0.62
C LYS A 264 10.37 24.41 -0.42
N ILE A 265 10.55 23.66 -1.50
CA ILE A 265 11.20 22.35 -1.45
C ILE A 265 12.71 22.50 -1.26
N LYS A 266 13.31 23.53 -1.85
CA LYS A 266 14.71 23.90 -1.59
C LYS A 266 14.91 24.22 -0.10
N GLU A 267 14.06 25.07 0.50
CA GLU A 267 14.09 25.39 1.94
C GLU A 267 13.93 24.12 2.79
N PHE A 268 13.08 23.17 2.40
CA PHE A 268 12.95 21.90 3.10
C PHE A 268 14.29 21.16 3.18
N TYR A 269 15.01 21.02 2.08
CA TYR A 269 16.33 20.39 2.07
C TYR A 269 17.37 21.19 2.87
N GLU A 270 17.32 22.51 2.81
CA GLU A 270 18.22 23.42 3.58
C GLU A 270 18.00 23.23 5.09
N ILE A 271 16.74 23.20 5.56
CA ILE A 271 16.39 22.97 6.96
C ILE A 271 16.95 21.63 7.47
N HIS A 272 16.98 20.60 6.61
CA HIS A 272 17.51 19.28 6.94
C HIS A 272 19.03 19.14 6.72
N GLY A 273 19.74 20.22 6.37
CA GLY A 273 21.18 20.22 6.11
C GLY A 273 21.58 19.41 4.87
N ARG A 274 20.68 19.34 3.87
CA ARG A 274 20.80 18.51 2.67
C ARG A 274 20.53 19.31 1.38
N SER A 275 21.06 20.52 1.31
CA SER A 275 20.83 21.44 0.17
C SER A 275 21.26 20.83 -1.17
N GLU A 276 22.27 19.95 -1.16
CA GLU A 276 22.77 19.23 -2.33
C GLU A 276 21.79 18.21 -2.91
N ASP A 277 20.82 17.77 -2.13
CA ASP A 277 19.78 16.84 -2.59
C ASP A 277 18.62 17.56 -3.31
N TYR A 278 18.57 18.88 -3.28
CA TYR A 278 17.58 19.64 -4.04
C TYR A 278 17.89 19.60 -5.55
N LYS A 279 16.85 19.39 -6.34
CA LYS A 279 16.86 19.56 -7.78
C LYS A 279 15.59 20.27 -8.24
N GLU A 280 15.71 21.26 -9.08
CA GLU A 280 14.57 21.88 -9.73
C GLU A 280 13.98 20.91 -10.74
N LEU A 281 12.68 20.63 -10.61
CA LEU A 281 11.90 19.77 -11.49
C LEU A 281 10.68 20.54 -11.99
N ASN A 282 10.55 20.64 -13.30
CA ASN A 282 9.43 21.26 -13.98
C ASN A 282 9.07 20.42 -15.22
N PRO A 283 7.79 20.37 -15.63
CA PRO A 283 7.45 19.86 -16.94
C PRO A 283 8.05 20.74 -18.03
N GLY A 284 8.29 20.19 -19.21
CA GLY A 284 8.77 20.97 -20.35
C GLY A 284 7.75 22.02 -20.82
N ALA A 285 8.19 22.89 -21.72
CA ALA A 285 7.35 24.00 -22.22
C ALA A 285 6.03 23.55 -22.89
N VAL A 286 6.05 22.38 -23.54
CA VAL A 286 4.85 21.71 -24.08
C VAL A 286 4.91 20.26 -23.65
N THR A 287 4.06 19.88 -22.73
CA THR A 287 4.01 18.53 -22.14
C THR A 287 2.66 17.88 -22.43
N TYR A 288 2.64 16.59 -22.75
CA TYR A 288 1.39 15.86 -22.94
C TYR A 288 1.20 14.83 -21.84
N TYR A 289 0.03 14.83 -21.23
CA TYR A 289 -0.44 13.86 -20.24
C TYR A 289 -1.51 12.95 -20.82
N ASP A 290 -1.51 11.68 -20.45
CA ASP A 290 -2.50 10.70 -20.89
C ASP A 290 -3.89 10.92 -20.29
N GLY A 291 -4.00 11.82 -19.34
CA GLY A 291 -5.20 12.34 -18.70
C GLY A 291 -4.85 13.54 -17.84
N MET A 292 -5.88 14.30 -17.45
CA MET A 292 -5.71 15.49 -16.62
C MET A 292 -6.78 15.54 -15.53
N VAL A 293 -6.36 15.77 -14.31
CA VAL A 293 -7.22 16.05 -13.16
C VAL A 293 -7.02 17.50 -12.75
N TYR A 294 -8.05 18.33 -12.94
CA TYR A 294 -8.05 19.72 -12.49
C TYR A 294 -8.61 19.79 -11.08
N VAL A 295 -7.86 20.39 -10.16
CA VAL A 295 -8.24 20.57 -8.75
C VAL A 295 -8.24 22.06 -8.41
N ASN A 296 -9.41 22.61 -8.12
CA ASN A 296 -9.54 23.97 -7.58
C ASN A 296 -9.42 23.92 -6.05
N LEU A 297 -8.25 24.27 -5.52
CA LEU A 297 -7.97 24.25 -4.08
C LEU A 297 -8.90 25.19 -3.29
N SER A 298 -9.32 26.30 -3.90
CA SER A 298 -10.20 27.28 -3.24
C SER A 298 -11.64 26.77 -3.05
N GLU A 299 -12.03 25.72 -3.77
CA GLU A 299 -13.34 25.06 -3.65
C GLU A 299 -13.33 23.86 -2.71
N ILE A 300 -12.16 23.35 -2.30
CA ILE A 300 -12.09 22.23 -1.36
C ILE A 300 -12.66 22.69 -0.01
N ARG A 301 -13.41 21.80 0.61
CA ARG A 301 -13.99 21.98 1.95
C ARG A 301 -13.51 20.83 2.85
N PRO A 302 -13.65 20.94 4.18
CA PRO A 302 -13.33 19.84 5.07
C PRO A 302 -14.06 18.54 4.65
N MET A 303 -13.28 17.48 4.43
CA MET A 303 -13.74 16.20 3.90
C MET A 303 -13.75 15.12 4.98
N ILE A 304 -14.56 14.10 4.76
CA ILE A 304 -14.56 12.87 5.53
C ILE A 304 -14.69 11.69 4.57
N ALA A 305 -13.83 10.69 4.71
CA ALA A 305 -14.02 9.40 4.05
C ALA A 305 -14.63 8.41 5.03
N MET A 306 -15.89 8.08 4.83
CA MET A 306 -16.62 7.13 5.68
C MET A 306 -16.15 5.70 5.48
N SER A 307 -16.45 4.84 6.44
CA SER A 307 -16.11 3.41 6.39
C SER A 307 -16.71 2.76 5.12
N PHE A 308 -16.07 1.78 4.47
CA PHE A 308 -14.80 1.13 4.85
C PHE A 308 -13.76 1.28 3.75
N HIS A 309 -13.76 2.39 3.02
CA HIS A 309 -12.78 2.66 1.98
C HIS A 309 -12.44 4.16 1.90
N PRO A 310 -11.17 4.54 1.61
CA PRO A 310 -10.78 5.95 1.50
C PRO A 310 -11.50 6.73 0.38
N SER A 311 -12.09 6.04 -0.58
CA SER A 311 -12.88 6.67 -1.67
C SER A 311 -14.35 6.96 -1.33
N ASN A 312 -14.83 6.51 -0.17
CA ASN A 312 -16.20 6.77 0.27
C ASN A 312 -16.31 8.18 0.89
N VAL A 313 -16.11 9.21 0.08
CA VAL A 313 -15.89 10.58 0.52
C VAL A 313 -17.15 11.44 0.45
N TYR A 314 -17.26 12.33 1.44
CA TYR A 314 -18.26 13.39 1.56
C TYR A 314 -17.56 14.64 2.08
N THR A 315 -18.15 15.82 1.88
CA THR A 315 -17.81 16.95 2.74
C THR A 315 -18.42 16.73 4.12
N ILE A 316 -17.79 17.24 5.17
CA ILE A 316 -18.35 17.14 6.54
C ILE A 316 -19.73 17.82 6.59
N ASP A 317 -19.92 18.90 5.85
CA ASP A 317 -21.21 19.60 5.74
C ASP A 317 -22.30 18.77 5.07
N GLU A 318 -21.97 17.97 4.05
CA GLU A 318 -22.93 17.02 3.45
C GLU A 318 -23.39 15.98 4.47
N VAL A 319 -22.45 15.42 5.23
CA VAL A 319 -22.78 14.46 6.30
C VAL A 319 -23.70 15.11 7.33
N ARG A 320 -23.38 16.31 7.80
CA ARG A 320 -24.18 17.02 8.83
C ARG A 320 -25.59 17.39 8.34
N LYS A 321 -25.72 17.80 7.07
CA LYS A 321 -27.02 18.20 6.49
C LYS A 321 -27.91 17.01 6.15
N ASN A 322 -27.32 15.89 5.73
CA ASN A 322 -28.03 14.70 5.28
C ASN A 322 -27.69 13.47 6.13
N LEU A 323 -27.50 13.70 7.42
CA LEU A 323 -26.92 12.73 8.37
C LEU A 323 -27.57 11.34 8.26
N LYS A 324 -28.89 11.29 8.29
CA LYS A 324 -29.65 10.03 8.29
C LYS A 324 -29.46 9.23 6.99
N ASP A 325 -29.49 9.91 5.85
CA ASP A 325 -29.38 9.26 4.54
C ASP A 325 -27.94 8.82 4.28
N VAL A 326 -26.95 9.65 4.64
CA VAL A 326 -25.53 9.31 4.51
C VAL A 326 -25.16 8.11 5.39
N LEU A 327 -25.57 8.11 6.67
CA LEU A 327 -25.28 6.98 7.56
C LEU A 327 -25.96 5.70 7.07
N HIS A 328 -27.19 5.79 6.55
CA HIS A 328 -27.87 4.65 5.95
C HIS A 328 -27.12 4.09 4.74
N ASP A 329 -26.69 4.95 3.81
CA ASP A 329 -25.86 4.54 2.64
C ASP A 329 -24.55 3.87 3.07
N VAL A 330 -23.88 4.42 4.07
CA VAL A 330 -22.64 3.83 4.62
C VAL A 330 -22.90 2.46 5.24
N GLU A 331 -23.98 2.31 6.02
CA GLU A 331 -24.38 1.03 6.60
C GLU A 331 -24.70 -0.02 5.53
N GLN A 332 -25.41 0.35 4.46
CA GLN A 332 -25.70 -0.58 3.36
C GLN A 332 -24.43 -1.06 2.64
N LYS A 333 -23.50 -0.15 2.38
CA LYS A 333 -22.18 -0.49 1.80
C LYS A 333 -21.37 -1.37 2.75
N ALA A 334 -21.42 -1.10 4.05
CA ALA A 334 -20.75 -1.89 5.08
C ALA A 334 -21.28 -3.32 5.16
N LEU A 335 -22.60 -3.52 5.10
CA LEU A 335 -23.21 -4.86 5.10
C LEU A 335 -22.69 -5.73 3.95
N VAL A 336 -22.47 -5.15 2.77
CA VAL A 336 -21.85 -5.85 1.64
C VAL A 336 -20.41 -6.24 1.97
N SER A 337 -19.60 -5.32 2.51
CA SER A 337 -18.20 -5.57 2.83
C SER A 337 -17.99 -6.54 3.98
N LEU A 338 -18.93 -6.58 4.92
CA LEU A 338 -18.88 -7.45 6.12
C LEU A 338 -19.59 -8.79 5.93
N ASP A 339 -20.31 -8.97 4.81
CA ASP A 339 -21.05 -10.18 4.47
C ASP A 339 -22.01 -10.65 5.60
N GLY A 340 -22.61 -9.70 6.31
CA GLY A 340 -23.51 -9.95 7.43
C GLY A 340 -22.86 -10.62 8.65
N ALA A 341 -21.54 -10.63 8.74
CA ALA A 341 -20.79 -11.33 9.80
C ALA A 341 -20.99 -10.75 11.20
N VAL A 342 -21.34 -9.47 11.29
CA VAL A 342 -21.60 -8.75 12.56
C VAL A 342 -22.68 -7.69 12.36
N ASP A 343 -23.35 -7.33 13.46
CA ASP A 343 -24.25 -6.19 13.50
C ASP A 343 -23.43 -4.88 13.45
N TYR A 344 -23.67 -4.08 12.43
CA TYR A 344 -22.99 -2.79 12.24
C TYR A 344 -24.03 -1.67 12.16
N SER A 345 -23.89 -0.66 13.03
CA SER A 345 -24.75 0.51 13.06
C SER A 345 -23.95 1.79 13.33
N LEU A 346 -24.17 2.81 12.50
CA LEU A 346 -23.74 4.17 12.73
C LEU A 346 -24.89 5.08 13.21
N GLN A 347 -26.15 4.66 13.01
CA GLN A 347 -27.32 5.40 13.48
C GLN A 347 -27.31 5.56 15.00
N ASP A 348 -26.71 4.60 15.74
CA ASP A 348 -26.57 4.64 17.20
C ASP A 348 -25.65 5.76 17.67
N LYS A 349 -24.83 6.34 16.76
CA LYS A 349 -23.95 7.49 17.05
C LYS A 349 -24.62 8.85 16.87
N VAL A 350 -25.89 8.88 16.54
CA VAL A 350 -26.64 10.13 16.41
C VAL A 350 -27.21 10.55 17.76
N MET A 351 -26.69 11.63 18.31
CA MET A 351 -27.11 12.23 19.58
C MET A 351 -27.62 13.65 19.30
N ASP A 352 -28.85 13.95 19.67
CA ASP A 352 -29.50 15.26 19.46
C ASP A 352 -29.40 15.78 18.01
N GLY A 353 -29.53 14.87 17.05
CA GLY A 353 -29.45 15.18 15.62
C GLY A 353 -28.03 15.50 15.11
N LYS A 354 -27.01 15.19 15.88
CA LYS A 354 -25.60 15.35 15.52
C LYS A 354 -24.87 14.03 15.60
N LEU A 355 -23.85 13.87 14.76
CA LEU A 355 -23.00 12.68 14.78
C LEU A 355 -21.97 12.81 15.91
N TYR A 356 -21.99 11.85 16.81
CA TYR A 356 -21.01 11.71 17.87
C TYR A 356 -19.91 10.75 17.46
N VAL A 357 -18.67 11.07 17.83
CA VAL A 357 -17.46 10.32 17.54
C VAL A 357 -16.86 9.85 18.87
N ASP A 358 -16.46 8.59 18.96
CA ASP A 358 -15.90 8.02 20.18
C ASP A 358 -14.39 8.27 20.31
N GLN A 359 -13.67 8.42 19.18
CA GLN A 359 -12.22 8.53 19.19
C GLN A 359 -11.70 9.42 18.06
N GLY A 360 -10.76 10.30 18.35
CA GLY A 360 -9.97 11.05 17.39
C GLY A 360 -8.50 10.66 17.43
N ILE A 361 -7.86 10.48 16.28
CA ILE A 361 -6.43 10.14 16.17
C ILE A 361 -5.76 10.95 15.07
N ILE A 362 -4.60 11.54 15.39
CA ILE A 362 -3.68 12.14 14.42
C ILE A 362 -2.40 11.30 14.47
N ALA A 363 -2.08 10.56 13.38
CA ALA A 363 -0.99 9.61 13.42
C ALA A 363 -0.34 9.35 12.05
N GLY A 364 0.82 8.72 12.11
CA GLY A 364 1.51 8.15 10.96
C GLY A 364 2.12 9.19 10.02
N CYS A 365 2.45 8.71 8.84
CA CYS A 365 3.11 9.52 7.81
C CYS A 365 2.21 10.56 7.14
N ALA A 366 0.89 10.44 7.27
CA ALA A 366 -0.08 11.41 6.76
C ALA A 366 -0.40 12.48 7.81
N GLY A 367 -0.78 12.07 9.05
CA GLY A 367 -1.26 12.98 10.08
C GLY A 367 -0.18 13.56 10.97
N GLY A 368 0.89 12.80 11.26
CA GLY A 368 1.90 13.14 12.27
C GLY A 368 2.92 14.22 11.87
N GLY A 369 2.71 14.93 10.76
CA GLY A 369 3.56 16.02 10.31
C GLY A 369 3.51 17.24 11.24
N PHE A 370 4.58 18.05 11.20
CA PHE A 370 4.74 19.20 12.08
C PHE A 370 3.61 20.22 11.95
N GLU A 371 3.29 20.64 10.72
CA GLU A 371 2.24 21.67 10.50
C GLU A 371 0.85 21.16 10.89
N ASN A 372 0.54 19.89 10.66
CA ASN A 372 -0.74 19.30 11.06
C ASN A 372 -0.96 19.34 12.57
N ILE A 373 0.09 18.98 13.34
CA ILE A 373 -0.02 18.95 14.80
C ILE A 373 -0.01 20.37 15.38
N CYS A 374 0.76 21.30 14.81
CA CYS A 374 0.71 22.71 15.20
C CYS A 374 -0.69 23.31 14.97
N ALA A 375 -1.30 23.02 13.79
CA ALA A 375 -2.65 23.50 13.50
C ALA A 375 -3.69 22.88 14.45
N ALA A 376 -3.56 21.60 14.78
CA ALA A 376 -4.44 20.93 15.74
C ALA A 376 -4.29 21.56 17.16
N ALA A 377 -3.06 21.87 17.58
CA ALA A 377 -2.79 22.53 18.86
C ALA A 377 -3.38 23.95 18.90
N ASP A 378 -3.25 24.73 17.81
CA ASP A 378 -3.85 26.07 17.72
C ASP A 378 -5.39 26.02 17.82
N ILE A 379 -6.03 25.01 17.23
CA ILE A 379 -7.49 24.81 17.28
C ILE A 379 -7.95 24.45 18.69
N ILE A 380 -7.24 23.51 19.35
CA ILE A 380 -7.70 22.97 20.64
C ILE A 380 -7.32 23.85 21.83
N LYS A 381 -6.39 24.78 21.63
CA LYS A 381 -5.93 25.67 22.68
C LYS A 381 -7.08 26.41 23.39
N GLY A 382 -7.15 26.29 24.71
CA GLY A 382 -8.22 26.88 25.53
C GLY A 382 -9.53 26.10 25.52
N HIS A 383 -9.58 24.97 24.82
CA HIS A 383 -10.66 23.98 24.85
C HIS A 383 -10.23 22.76 25.65
N TYR A 384 -11.16 21.84 25.87
CA TYR A 384 -10.90 20.54 26.47
C TYR A 384 -11.83 19.48 25.85
N ILE A 385 -11.33 18.25 25.75
CA ILE A 385 -12.04 17.14 25.08
C ILE A 385 -13.23 16.59 25.86
N GLY A 386 -13.41 17.00 27.11
CA GLY A 386 -14.42 16.46 28.03
C GLY A 386 -13.89 15.30 28.87
N SER A 387 -14.77 14.77 29.72
CA SER A 387 -14.49 13.62 30.59
C SER A 387 -15.42 12.45 30.35
N ASP A 388 -16.03 12.41 29.16
CA ASP A 388 -16.94 11.37 28.69
C ASP A 388 -16.23 10.36 27.80
N GLU A 389 -16.92 9.66 26.92
CA GLU A 389 -16.40 8.55 26.12
C GLU A 389 -15.35 8.98 25.08
N PHE A 390 -15.41 10.23 24.59
CA PHE A 390 -14.49 10.70 23.56
C PHE A 390 -13.02 10.71 24.03
N THR A 391 -12.15 10.12 23.20
CA THR A 391 -10.70 10.13 23.44
C THR A 391 -9.95 10.75 22.26
N PHE A 392 -8.79 11.37 22.53
CA PHE A 392 -7.97 12.00 21.51
C PHE A 392 -6.49 11.64 21.68
N SER A 393 -5.86 11.09 20.65
CA SER A 393 -4.45 10.71 20.63
C SER A 393 -3.70 11.36 19.46
N VAL A 394 -2.47 11.82 19.72
CA VAL A 394 -1.59 12.43 18.72
C VAL A 394 -0.23 11.75 18.72
N TYR A 395 0.25 11.37 17.54
CA TYR A 395 1.53 10.69 17.29
C TYR A 395 2.38 11.53 16.33
N PRO A 396 3.35 12.34 16.81
CA PRO A 396 4.32 12.98 15.95
C PRO A 396 5.07 11.93 15.09
N ALA A 397 5.29 12.23 13.82
CA ALA A 397 5.85 11.25 12.87
C ALA A 397 7.35 10.96 13.10
N SER A 398 8.05 11.81 13.85
CA SER A 398 9.45 11.60 14.23
C SER A 398 9.79 12.29 15.56
N THR A 399 10.89 11.83 16.18
CA THR A 399 11.42 12.46 17.39
C THR A 399 11.89 13.91 17.14
N PRO A 400 12.52 14.27 16.00
CA PRO A 400 12.80 15.66 15.67
C PRO A 400 11.53 16.55 15.67
N ILE A 401 10.45 16.07 15.02
CA ILE A 401 9.16 16.77 15.04
C ILE A 401 8.65 16.90 16.48
N TYR A 402 8.64 15.80 17.24
CA TYR A 402 8.14 15.79 18.61
C TYR A 402 8.89 16.79 19.50
N MET A 403 10.23 16.82 19.39
CA MET A 403 11.06 17.76 20.16
C MET A 403 10.73 19.22 19.82
N GLU A 404 10.50 19.54 18.56
CA GLU A 404 10.15 20.88 18.12
C GLU A 404 8.75 21.29 18.61
N LEU A 405 7.77 20.35 18.61
CA LEU A 405 6.44 20.56 19.21
C LEU A 405 6.48 20.76 20.73
N VAL A 406 7.44 20.14 21.43
CA VAL A 406 7.69 20.40 22.86
C VAL A 406 8.23 21.81 23.04
N LYS A 407 9.23 22.21 22.25
CA LYS A 407 9.88 23.52 22.35
C LYS A 407 8.92 24.69 22.05
N ASN A 408 8.04 24.53 21.06
CA ASN A 408 7.10 25.58 20.67
C ASN A 408 5.81 25.65 21.52
N GLY A 409 5.63 24.69 22.44
CA GLY A 409 4.49 24.63 23.38
C GLY A 409 3.26 23.88 22.83
N ALA A 410 3.26 23.41 21.59
CA ALA A 410 2.12 22.69 21.01
C ALA A 410 1.76 21.43 21.81
N VAL A 411 2.75 20.69 22.30
CA VAL A 411 2.52 19.51 23.15
C VAL A 411 1.83 19.91 24.46
N ALA A 412 2.22 21.03 25.08
CA ALA A 412 1.59 21.52 26.30
C ALA A 412 0.12 21.89 26.06
N ASP A 413 -0.17 22.66 24.99
CA ASP A 413 -1.54 23.05 24.63
C ASP A 413 -2.43 21.79 24.37
N LEU A 414 -1.91 20.75 23.71
CA LEU A 414 -2.61 19.49 23.49
C LEU A 414 -2.88 18.72 24.79
N MET A 415 -1.87 18.58 25.66
CA MET A 415 -1.99 17.83 26.91
C MET A 415 -2.94 18.54 27.89
N GLU A 416 -2.91 19.88 27.96
CA GLU A 416 -3.80 20.67 28.77
C GLU A 416 -5.27 20.48 28.36
N ALA A 417 -5.53 20.27 27.07
CA ALA A 417 -6.86 19.95 26.55
C ALA A 417 -7.31 18.50 26.84
N GLY A 418 -6.44 17.63 27.36
CA GLY A 418 -6.72 16.22 27.65
C GLY A 418 -6.27 15.25 26.54
N THR A 419 -5.51 15.71 25.55
CA THR A 419 -4.98 14.86 24.47
C THR A 419 -3.83 13.99 24.98
N ILE A 420 -3.77 12.74 24.52
CA ILE A 420 -2.65 11.85 24.80
C ILE A 420 -1.62 12.00 23.67
N VAL A 421 -0.45 12.54 23.98
CA VAL A 421 0.65 12.69 23.02
C VAL A 421 1.62 11.52 23.18
N LYS A 422 1.88 10.79 22.09
CA LYS A 422 2.70 9.60 22.07
C LYS A 422 3.91 9.79 21.13
N THR A 423 4.79 8.78 21.08
CA THR A 423 5.98 8.79 20.22
C THR A 423 5.67 8.29 18.81
N ALA A 424 6.63 8.42 17.88
CA ALA A 424 6.50 7.94 16.50
C ALA A 424 6.18 6.44 16.44
N PHE A 425 5.03 6.11 15.88
CA PHE A 425 4.53 4.75 15.79
C PHE A 425 3.43 4.64 14.74
N CYS A 426 3.49 3.62 13.88
CA CYS A 426 2.48 3.38 12.85
C CYS A 426 1.26 2.57 13.32
N GLY A 427 1.28 2.08 14.56
CA GLY A 427 0.25 1.17 15.10
C GLY A 427 -1.21 1.56 14.82
N PRO A 428 -1.63 2.80 15.08
CA PRO A 428 -3.00 3.24 14.82
C PRO A 428 -3.44 3.15 13.36
N CYS A 429 -2.48 3.19 12.42
CA CYS A 429 -2.79 3.10 10.99
C CYS A 429 -3.13 1.68 10.52
N PHE A 430 -2.84 0.64 11.32
CA PHE A 430 -3.04 -0.75 10.92
C PHE A 430 -3.57 -1.68 12.03
N GLY A 431 -4.14 -1.12 13.10
CA GLY A 431 -4.82 -1.88 14.14
C GLY A 431 -3.91 -2.51 15.21
N ALA A 432 -2.73 -1.94 15.44
CA ALA A 432 -1.78 -2.38 16.46
C ALA A 432 -1.61 -1.37 17.61
N GLY A 433 -2.50 -0.41 17.72
CA GLY A 433 -2.52 0.57 18.81
C GLY A 433 -3.74 1.48 18.76
N ASP A 434 -4.20 1.98 19.90
CA ASP A 434 -5.40 2.79 20.06
C ASP A 434 -6.65 2.13 19.42
N THR A 435 -6.81 0.84 19.65
CA THR A 435 -7.98 0.10 19.20
C THR A 435 -9.21 0.60 19.94
N PRO A 436 -10.27 1.04 19.24
CA PRO A 436 -11.48 1.55 19.88
C PRO A 436 -12.34 0.41 20.45
N ALA A 437 -13.33 0.78 21.25
CA ALA A 437 -14.31 -0.17 21.76
C ALA A 437 -15.16 -0.81 20.64
N ASN A 438 -15.86 -1.89 20.96
CA ASN A 438 -16.80 -2.49 20.02
C ASN A 438 -17.91 -1.48 19.63
N ASN A 439 -18.27 -1.45 18.35
CA ASN A 439 -19.20 -0.51 17.74
C ASN A 439 -18.82 0.98 17.88
N ALA A 440 -17.56 1.30 18.22
CA ALA A 440 -17.09 2.69 18.28
C ALA A 440 -16.88 3.27 16.87
N PHE A 441 -17.05 4.57 16.76
CA PHE A 441 -16.75 5.35 15.59
C PHE A 441 -15.52 6.22 15.81
N SER A 442 -14.42 5.93 15.09
CA SER A 442 -13.13 6.61 15.20
C SER A 442 -12.90 7.50 13.98
N ILE A 443 -12.45 8.73 14.17
CA ILE A 443 -11.99 9.62 13.10
C ILE A 443 -10.46 9.72 13.15
N ARG A 444 -9.81 9.55 12.01
CA ARG A 444 -8.34 9.47 11.97
C ARG A 444 -7.75 10.29 10.83
N HIS A 445 -6.73 11.06 11.13
CA HIS A 445 -5.78 11.49 10.12
C HIS A 445 -4.70 10.42 10.00
N SER A 446 -5.01 9.40 9.26
CA SER A 446 -4.17 8.28 8.89
C SER A 446 -4.44 7.93 7.42
N THR A 447 -3.99 6.78 6.95
CA THR A 447 -4.02 6.51 5.50
C THR A 447 -5.19 5.65 5.05
N ARG A 448 -5.74 4.76 5.90
CA ARG A 448 -6.75 3.76 5.52
C ARG A 448 -7.81 3.52 6.57
N ASN A 449 -9.01 3.18 6.10
CA ASN A 449 -10.18 2.86 6.92
C ASN A 449 -10.88 1.55 6.49
N PHE A 450 -10.12 0.57 6.01
CA PHE A 450 -10.64 -0.74 5.62
C PHE A 450 -11.27 -1.48 6.81
N PRO A 451 -12.15 -2.47 6.57
CA PRO A 451 -12.77 -3.25 7.64
C PRO A 451 -11.74 -3.83 8.61
N ASN A 452 -12.02 -3.75 9.90
CA ASN A 452 -11.19 -4.26 11.01
C ASN A 452 -9.75 -3.72 11.07
N ARG A 453 -9.42 -2.67 10.28
CA ARG A 453 -8.08 -2.08 10.28
C ARG A 453 -7.77 -1.31 11.56
N GLU A 454 -8.77 -0.96 12.32
CA GLU A 454 -8.64 -0.33 13.64
C GLU A 454 -8.29 -1.32 14.75
N GLY A 455 -8.36 -2.64 14.50
CA GLY A 455 -7.98 -3.69 15.43
C GLY A 455 -9.12 -4.53 15.99
N SER A 456 -10.38 -4.27 15.62
CA SER A 456 -11.51 -5.15 15.99
C SER A 456 -11.32 -6.55 15.40
N LYS A 457 -11.84 -7.56 16.09
CA LYS A 457 -11.72 -8.98 15.73
C LYS A 457 -13.07 -9.55 15.34
N LEU A 458 -13.28 -9.73 14.05
CA LEU A 458 -14.52 -10.23 13.48
C LEU A 458 -14.92 -11.60 14.06
N GLN A 459 -13.93 -12.50 14.26
CA GLN A 459 -14.14 -13.82 14.86
C GLN A 459 -14.65 -13.76 16.31
N SER A 460 -14.45 -12.62 16.98
CA SER A 460 -14.97 -12.36 18.34
C SER A 460 -16.29 -11.57 18.32
N GLY A 461 -16.92 -11.41 17.17
CA GLY A 461 -18.13 -10.61 17.00
C GLY A 461 -17.91 -9.10 17.15
N GLN A 462 -16.67 -8.64 16.97
CA GLN A 462 -16.31 -7.24 17.14
C GLN A 462 -16.31 -6.50 15.80
N ILE A 463 -16.77 -5.28 15.81
CA ILE A 463 -16.65 -4.31 14.73
C ILE A 463 -16.45 -2.91 15.34
N ALA A 464 -15.65 -2.11 14.68
CA ALA A 464 -15.59 -0.66 14.88
C ALA A 464 -15.40 -0.01 13.52
N SER A 465 -15.72 1.25 13.40
CA SER A 465 -15.59 1.96 12.13
C SER A 465 -14.58 3.09 12.22
N VAL A 466 -13.87 3.30 11.13
CA VAL A 466 -12.94 4.41 10.98
C VAL A 466 -13.39 5.28 9.81
N ALA A 467 -13.43 6.59 10.05
CA ALA A 467 -13.48 7.57 8.98
C ALA A 467 -12.16 8.34 8.91
N LEU A 468 -11.73 8.70 7.70
CA LEU A 468 -10.54 9.52 7.51
C LEU A 468 -10.92 11.00 7.46
N MET A 469 -10.18 11.82 8.20
CA MET A 469 -10.38 13.27 8.25
C MET A 469 -9.03 13.99 8.40
N ASP A 470 -9.01 15.28 8.06
CA ASP A 470 -7.85 16.12 8.34
C ASP A 470 -7.67 16.41 9.83
N ALA A 471 -6.43 16.54 10.28
CA ALA A 471 -6.04 16.82 11.67
C ALA A 471 -6.75 18.06 12.24
N ARG A 472 -7.01 19.07 11.41
CA ARG A 472 -7.69 20.29 11.81
C ARG A 472 -9.14 20.03 12.19
N SER A 473 -9.87 19.27 11.37
CA SER A 473 -11.27 18.92 11.67
C SER A 473 -11.38 17.88 12.79
N ILE A 474 -10.38 17.02 12.99
CA ILE A 474 -10.31 16.14 14.16
C ILE A 474 -10.16 16.99 15.44
N ALA A 475 -9.24 17.96 15.45
CA ALA A 475 -9.07 18.86 16.58
C ALA A 475 -10.31 19.72 16.85
N ALA A 476 -11.02 20.18 15.82
CA ALA A 476 -12.30 20.89 15.95
C ALA A 476 -13.38 20.00 16.58
N THR A 477 -13.47 18.73 16.16
CA THR A 477 -14.36 17.73 16.75
C THR A 477 -14.00 17.46 18.22
N ALA A 478 -12.71 17.36 18.54
CA ALA A 478 -12.20 17.21 19.91
C ALA A 478 -12.55 18.42 20.78
N ALA A 479 -12.36 19.65 20.28
CA ALA A 479 -12.75 20.88 20.96
C ALA A 479 -14.27 20.95 21.21
N ASN A 480 -15.07 20.31 20.38
CA ASN A 480 -16.52 20.14 20.55
C ASN A 480 -16.91 18.80 21.19
N LYS A 481 -16.01 18.22 22.00
CA LYS A 481 -16.24 17.05 22.85
C LYS A 481 -16.79 15.82 22.12
N GLY A 482 -16.28 15.55 20.91
CA GLY A 482 -16.65 14.41 20.10
C GLY A 482 -17.79 14.65 19.09
N PHE A 483 -18.43 15.80 19.08
CA PHE A 483 -19.43 16.11 18.05
C PHE A 483 -18.75 16.55 16.73
N LEU A 484 -19.04 15.85 15.65
CA LEU A 484 -18.44 16.08 14.33
C LEU A 484 -18.50 17.55 13.91
N THR A 485 -17.34 18.16 13.77
CA THR A 485 -17.18 19.60 13.50
C THR A 485 -16.10 19.84 12.45
N PRO A 486 -16.38 20.52 11.33
CA PRO A 486 -15.34 20.92 10.39
C PRO A 486 -14.50 22.05 10.98
N ALA A 487 -13.21 22.08 10.66
CA ALA A 487 -12.31 23.12 11.14
C ALA A 487 -12.67 24.54 10.67
N THR A 488 -13.42 24.65 9.58
CA THR A 488 -13.95 25.92 9.04
C THR A 488 -15.01 26.57 9.94
N ASP A 489 -15.60 25.84 10.87
CA ASP A 489 -16.52 26.39 11.88
C ASP A 489 -15.78 27.02 13.07
N MET A 490 -14.47 26.84 13.17
CA MET A 490 -13.66 27.36 14.28
C MET A 490 -13.04 28.71 13.91
N ASP A 491 -13.17 29.68 14.81
CA ASP A 491 -12.45 30.96 14.67
C ASP A 491 -11.07 30.81 15.34
N VAL A 492 -10.08 30.47 14.54
CA VAL A 492 -8.72 30.16 15.00
C VAL A 492 -7.69 31.01 14.26
N GLU A 493 -6.76 31.58 14.98
CA GLU A 493 -5.56 32.17 14.42
C GLU A 493 -4.44 31.12 14.40
N TYR A 494 -4.06 30.65 13.20
CA TYR A 494 -2.95 29.70 13.04
C TYR A 494 -1.62 30.45 13.15
N LYS A 495 -0.77 30.03 14.07
CA LYS A 495 0.50 30.73 14.38
C LYS A 495 1.57 30.59 13.30
N GLY A 496 1.43 29.65 12.37
CA GLY A 496 2.40 29.46 11.29
C GLY A 496 3.81 29.16 11.78
N GLN A 497 3.95 28.24 12.73
CA GLN A 497 5.23 27.86 13.34
C GLN A 497 6.20 27.33 12.29
N LYS A 498 7.50 27.74 12.39
CA LYS A 498 8.57 27.19 11.54
C LYS A 498 9.16 25.93 12.16
N TYR A 499 9.40 24.95 11.32
CA TYR A 499 10.10 23.72 11.69
C TYR A 499 11.63 23.94 11.73
N HIS A 500 12.27 23.43 12.78
CA HIS A 500 13.72 23.40 12.90
C HIS A 500 14.14 21.95 13.12
N PHE A 501 14.90 21.40 12.18
CA PHE A 501 15.39 20.02 12.26
C PHE A 501 16.69 19.96 13.07
N ASP A 502 16.69 19.19 14.16
CA ASP A 502 17.89 18.92 14.96
C ASP A 502 18.48 17.54 14.58
N GLN A 503 19.48 17.57 13.70
CA GLN A 503 20.17 16.38 13.21
C GLN A 503 20.79 15.53 14.33
N LYS A 504 21.16 16.12 15.48
CA LYS A 504 21.76 15.41 16.61
C LYS A 504 20.85 14.30 17.16
N ILE A 505 19.55 14.46 17.05
CA ILE A 505 18.57 13.46 17.52
C ILE A 505 18.81 12.14 16.81
N TYR A 506 18.94 12.15 15.50
CA TYR A 506 19.24 10.92 14.74
C TYR A 506 20.70 10.49 14.90
N ALA A 507 21.66 11.42 14.85
CA ALA A 507 23.08 11.10 15.02
C ALA A 507 23.40 10.38 16.33
N ASN A 508 22.64 10.68 17.39
CA ASN A 508 22.82 10.05 18.71
C ASN A 508 22.20 8.64 18.81
N ARG A 509 21.33 8.24 17.90
CA ARG A 509 20.51 7.03 18.12
C ARG A 509 20.40 6.10 16.91
N VAL A 510 20.44 6.61 15.69
CA VAL A 510 20.38 5.80 14.47
C VAL A 510 21.76 5.19 14.20
N PHE A 511 21.80 3.88 13.95
CA PHE A 511 23.02 3.24 13.48
C PHE A 511 23.14 3.42 11.97
N ASP A 512 24.25 3.99 11.52
CA ASP A 512 24.59 4.12 10.12
C ASP A 512 25.96 3.47 9.86
N SER A 513 25.98 2.46 9.01
CA SER A 513 27.22 1.81 8.57
C SER A 513 27.99 2.63 7.54
N HIS A 514 27.40 3.70 7.00
CA HIS A 514 27.96 4.45 5.86
C HIS A 514 28.28 3.55 4.64
N GLY A 515 27.48 2.50 4.43
CA GLY A 515 27.65 1.52 3.34
C GLY A 515 28.80 0.53 3.56
N VAL A 516 29.42 0.53 4.74
CA VAL A 516 30.52 -0.39 5.07
C VAL A 516 29.94 -1.65 5.72
N ALA A 517 30.09 -2.79 5.04
CA ALA A 517 29.70 -4.08 5.55
C ALA A 517 30.77 -4.66 6.51
N ASP A 518 30.31 -5.28 7.61
CA ASP A 518 31.16 -6.06 8.52
C ASP A 518 30.79 -7.54 8.43
N PRO A 519 31.46 -8.34 7.58
CA PRO A 519 31.15 -9.76 7.39
C PRO A 519 31.24 -10.60 8.66
N ASP A 520 32.04 -10.17 9.66
CA ASP A 520 32.26 -10.90 10.89
C ASP A 520 31.13 -10.72 11.90
N THR A 521 30.26 -9.74 11.70
CA THR A 521 29.07 -9.56 12.54
C THR A 521 28.19 -10.81 12.51
N LYS A 522 27.91 -11.38 13.68
CA LYS A 522 26.97 -12.49 13.85
C LYS A 522 25.53 -11.96 13.88
N ILE A 523 24.69 -12.48 12.99
CA ILE A 523 23.27 -12.15 12.98
C ILE A 523 22.60 -12.76 14.21
N LYS A 524 21.81 -11.97 14.91
CA LYS A 524 20.98 -12.44 16.02
C LYS A 524 19.63 -12.92 15.50
N PHE A 525 19.37 -14.22 15.67
CA PHE A 525 18.09 -14.84 15.34
C PHE A 525 17.27 -15.05 16.61
N GLY A 526 16.05 -14.55 16.65
CA GLY A 526 15.09 -14.96 17.65
C GLY A 526 14.43 -16.31 17.28
N PRO A 527 13.84 -17.02 18.23
CA PRO A 527 13.22 -18.33 17.99
C PRO A 527 12.03 -18.27 17.02
N ASN A 528 11.40 -17.11 16.84
CA ASN A 528 10.31 -16.91 15.87
C ASN A 528 10.81 -16.70 14.43
N ILE A 529 12.04 -16.30 14.22
CA ILE A 529 12.60 -16.06 12.88
C ILE A 529 12.88 -17.41 12.21
N LYS A 530 12.13 -17.72 11.16
CA LYS A 530 12.20 -19.00 10.45
C LYS A 530 12.61 -18.82 9.00
N ASP A 531 13.27 -19.85 8.46
CA ASP A 531 13.55 -19.92 7.03
C ASP A 531 12.28 -20.25 6.23
N TRP A 532 12.32 -19.93 4.95
CA TRP A 532 11.28 -20.31 4.01
C TRP A 532 11.24 -21.83 3.80
N PRO A 533 10.06 -22.45 3.72
CA PRO A 533 9.96 -23.86 3.33
C PRO A 533 10.41 -24.04 1.88
N ALA A 534 10.80 -25.25 1.52
CA ALA A 534 11.11 -25.59 0.15
C ALA A 534 9.88 -25.38 -0.75
N MET A 535 10.10 -24.86 -1.95
CA MET A 535 9.07 -24.60 -2.96
C MET A 535 9.35 -25.44 -4.21
N SER A 536 8.35 -26.18 -4.67
CA SER A 536 8.47 -27.01 -5.89
C SER A 536 8.40 -26.19 -7.16
N ALA A 537 9.08 -26.64 -8.20
CA ALA A 537 8.96 -26.10 -9.54
C ALA A 537 7.55 -26.35 -10.13
N LEU A 538 7.13 -25.51 -11.10
CA LEU A 538 5.84 -25.68 -11.78
C LEU A 538 5.77 -27.06 -12.45
N PRO A 539 4.74 -27.89 -12.17
CA PRO A 539 4.58 -29.20 -12.81
C PRO A 539 4.13 -29.06 -14.27
N GLU A 540 4.16 -30.17 -15.02
CA GLU A 540 3.67 -30.19 -16.41
C GLU A 540 2.18 -29.90 -16.49
N ASN A 541 1.40 -30.57 -15.66
CA ASN A 541 -0.04 -30.40 -15.55
C ASN A 541 -0.40 -30.05 -14.11
N LEU A 542 -1.45 -29.28 -13.92
CA LEU A 542 -1.85 -28.79 -12.61
C LEU A 542 -3.33 -29.11 -12.34
N VAL A 543 -3.59 -29.68 -11.18
CA VAL A 543 -4.94 -29.88 -10.65
C VAL A 543 -5.12 -28.92 -9.46
N LEU A 544 -6.02 -27.98 -9.61
CA LEU A 544 -6.32 -26.98 -8.60
C LEU A 544 -7.67 -27.23 -7.95
N LYS A 545 -7.73 -27.13 -6.62
CA LYS A 545 -9.01 -27.05 -5.89
C LYS A 545 -9.26 -25.60 -5.50
N VAL A 546 -10.45 -25.10 -5.81
CA VAL A 546 -10.92 -23.80 -5.30
C VAL A 546 -11.24 -23.97 -3.83
N VAL A 547 -10.50 -23.28 -2.96
CA VAL A 547 -10.63 -23.41 -1.50
C VAL A 547 -11.17 -22.16 -0.83
N SER A 548 -11.39 -21.10 -1.62
CA SER A 548 -12.13 -19.90 -1.20
C SER A 548 -12.69 -19.19 -2.43
N GLU A 549 -13.87 -18.61 -2.30
CA GLU A 549 -14.52 -17.78 -3.33
C GLU A 549 -14.93 -16.44 -2.73
N ILE A 550 -14.55 -15.35 -3.38
CA ILE A 550 -14.78 -13.98 -2.90
C ILE A 550 -15.45 -13.18 -4.02
N HIS A 551 -16.68 -12.77 -3.77
CA HIS A 551 -17.51 -12.07 -4.75
C HIS A 551 -17.58 -10.55 -4.53
N ASP A 552 -16.89 -10.03 -3.54
CA ASP A 552 -16.80 -8.57 -3.34
C ASP A 552 -16.21 -7.90 -4.58
N PRO A 553 -16.69 -6.71 -4.94
CA PRO A 553 -16.17 -5.96 -6.09
C PRO A 553 -14.66 -5.71 -6.03
N VAL A 554 -14.11 -5.57 -4.83
CA VAL A 554 -12.68 -5.40 -4.56
C VAL A 554 -12.34 -6.15 -3.26
N THR A 555 -11.24 -6.91 -3.27
CA THR A 555 -10.71 -7.58 -2.08
C THR A 555 -9.37 -6.94 -1.69
N THR A 556 -9.28 -6.48 -0.46
CA THR A 556 -8.07 -5.83 0.04
C THR A 556 -7.01 -6.85 0.47
N THR A 557 -5.75 -6.42 0.49
CA THR A 557 -4.67 -7.24 1.05
C THR A 557 -4.82 -7.47 2.56
N ASP A 558 -5.57 -6.62 3.27
CA ASP A 558 -5.91 -6.83 4.69
C ASP A 558 -6.91 -7.97 4.91
N GLU A 559 -7.79 -8.24 3.96
CA GLU A 559 -8.69 -9.39 3.97
C GLU A 559 -7.94 -10.68 3.62
N LEU A 560 -6.95 -10.59 2.69
CA LEU A 560 -6.12 -11.74 2.31
C LEU A 560 -5.15 -12.15 3.43
N ILE A 561 -4.58 -11.19 4.16
CA ILE A 561 -3.76 -11.40 5.34
C ILE A 561 -3.89 -10.22 6.32
N PRO A 562 -4.45 -10.40 7.51
CA PRO A 562 -4.67 -9.32 8.46
C PRO A 562 -3.39 -8.57 8.83
N SER A 563 -3.50 -7.27 9.15
CA SER A 563 -2.32 -6.45 9.46
C SER A 563 -1.90 -6.47 10.92
N GLY A 564 -2.71 -5.94 11.82
CA GLY A 564 -2.32 -5.67 13.20
C GLY A 564 -2.06 -6.92 14.02
N GLU A 565 -3.02 -7.84 14.07
CA GLU A 565 -2.94 -9.05 14.86
C GLU A 565 -1.85 -10.03 14.44
N THR A 566 -1.36 -9.92 13.20
CA THR A 566 -0.32 -10.80 12.66
C THR A 566 1.05 -10.15 12.60
N SER A 567 1.19 -8.92 13.04
CA SER A 567 2.43 -8.14 12.88
C SER A 567 3.65 -8.82 13.50
N SER A 568 3.46 -9.51 14.64
CA SER A 568 4.54 -10.23 15.34
C SER A 568 4.95 -11.55 14.69
N TYR A 569 4.17 -12.08 13.75
CA TYR A 569 4.49 -13.37 13.08
C TYR A 569 5.11 -13.20 11.70
N ARG A 570 5.40 -11.97 11.26
CA ARG A 570 5.91 -11.66 9.92
C ARG A 570 7.28 -12.28 9.61
N SER A 571 8.06 -12.59 10.62
CA SER A 571 9.35 -13.29 10.51
C SER A 571 9.25 -14.82 10.50
N ASN A 572 8.03 -15.37 10.55
CA ASN A 572 7.75 -16.80 10.53
C ASN A 572 6.74 -17.14 9.43
N PRO A 573 7.19 -17.52 8.22
CA PRO A 573 6.29 -17.80 7.10
C PRO A 573 5.23 -18.85 7.38
N LEU A 574 5.60 -19.92 8.12
CA LEU A 574 4.66 -21.00 8.47
C LEU A 574 3.64 -20.54 9.49
N GLY A 575 4.08 -19.85 10.54
CA GLY A 575 3.19 -19.34 11.59
C GLY A 575 2.26 -18.24 11.07
N LEU A 576 2.77 -17.38 10.17
CA LEU A 576 1.95 -16.33 9.56
C LEU A 576 0.88 -16.88 8.64
N ALA A 577 1.18 -17.93 7.88
CA ALA A 577 0.24 -18.54 6.94
C ALA A 577 -1.06 -19.04 7.61
N GLU A 578 -1.01 -19.37 8.92
CA GLU A 578 -2.18 -19.76 9.71
C GLU A 578 -3.26 -18.65 9.79
N PHE A 579 -2.92 -17.42 9.50
CA PHE A 579 -3.83 -16.27 9.51
C PHE A 579 -4.34 -15.87 8.11
N ALA A 580 -3.95 -16.61 7.06
CA ALA A 580 -4.41 -16.29 5.71
C ALA A 580 -5.94 -16.34 5.62
N LEU A 581 -6.56 -15.27 5.08
CA LEU A 581 -8.01 -15.09 4.94
C LEU A 581 -8.80 -15.20 6.27
N SER A 582 -8.14 -15.13 7.43
CA SER A 582 -8.78 -15.36 8.73
C SER A 582 -9.96 -14.41 9.01
N ARG A 583 -9.97 -13.23 8.43
CA ARG A 583 -11.07 -12.24 8.56
C ARG A 583 -12.16 -12.43 7.52
N LYS A 584 -11.86 -13.01 6.36
CA LYS A 584 -12.79 -13.13 5.23
C LYS A 584 -13.37 -14.54 5.11
N ASP A 585 -12.52 -15.55 5.26
CA ASP A 585 -12.88 -16.96 5.15
C ASP A 585 -12.05 -17.80 6.14
N PRO A 586 -12.45 -17.85 7.42
CA PRO A 586 -11.66 -18.52 8.47
C PRO A 586 -11.39 -20.01 8.22
N ALA A 587 -12.19 -20.67 7.40
CA ALA A 587 -12.01 -22.08 7.05
C ALA A 587 -11.01 -22.33 5.93
N TYR A 588 -10.52 -21.26 5.25
CA TYR A 588 -9.58 -21.33 4.13
C TYR A 588 -8.33 -22.15 4.46
N VAL A 589 -7.66 -21.86 5.58
CA VAL A 589 -6.41 -22.51 5.98
C VAL A 589 -6.56 -24.01 6.11
N GLY A 590 -7.64 -24.45 6.76
CA GLY A 590 -7.97 -25.88 6.89
C GLY A 590 -8.14 -26.57 5.53
N ARG A 591 -8.93 -25.96 4.65
CA ARG A 591 -9.19 -26.50 3.30
C ARG A 591 -7.90 -26.53 2.43
N ALA A 592 -7.09 -25.48 2.50
CA ALA A 592 -5.83 -25.42 1.75
C ALA A 592 -4.85 -26.51 2.22
N LYS A 593 -4.71 -26.73 3.54
CA LYS A 593 -3.86 -27.78 4.11
C LYS A 593 -4.29 -29.19 3.72
N GLU A 594 -5.61 -29.45 3.63
CA GLU A 594 -6.09 -30.75 3.15
C GLU A 594 -5.63 -31.01 1.71
N VAL A 595 -5.75 -30.04 0.82
CA VAL A 595 -5.27 -30.16 -0.57
C VAL A 595 -3.75 -30.32 -0.61
N GLN A 596 -3.02 -29.59 0.24
CA GLN A 596 -1.56 -29.64 0.29
C GLN A 596 -1.02 -31.05 0.59
N LYS A 597 -1.78 -31.88 1.33
CA LYS A 597 -1.38 -33.28 1.60
C LYS A 597 -1.11 -34.06 0.33
N ALA A 598 -1.91 -33.86 -0.72
CA ALA A 598 -1.72 -34.52 -2.00
C ALA A 598 -0.40 -34.11 -2.68
N GLN A 599 -0.05 -32.82 -2.66
CA GLN A 599 1.22 -32.34 -3.20
C GLN A 599 2.42 -32.88 -2.42
N LYS A 600 2.34 -32.88 -1.09
CA LYS A 600 3.38 -33.46 -0.23
C LYS A 600 3.59 -34.96 -0.47
N ALA A 601 2.52 -35.70 -0.72
CA ALA A 601 2.59 -37.11 -1.10
C ALA A 601 3.33 -37.27 -2.46
N ILE A 602 3.01 -36.45 -3.45
CA ILE A 602 3.70 -36.46 -4.76
C ILE A 602 5.20 -36.18 -4.55
N GLU A 603 5.58 -35.19 -3.77
CA GLU A 603 6.96 -34.84 -3.47
C GLU A 603 7.70 -35.94 -2.72
N ALA A 604 7.01 -36.69 -1.88
CA ALA A 604 7.54 -37.86 -1.18
C ALA A 604 7.59 -39.15 -2.04
N GLY A 605 7.08 -39.09 -3.29
CA GLY A 605 6.96 -40.27 -4.16
C GLY A 605 5.80 -41.21 -3.78
N GLU A 606 4.85 -40.71 -3.00
CA GLU A 606 3.66 -41.42 -2.53
C GLU A 606 2.46 -41.14 -3.47
N CYS A 607 1.41 -41.96 -3.37
CA CYS A 607 0.20 -41.78 -4.16
C CYS A 607 -0.72 -40.69 -3.59
N PRO A 608 -0.96 -39.57 -4.30
CA PRO A 608 -1.81 -38.49 -3.79
C PRO A 608 -3.27 -38.92 -3.59
N LEU A 609 -3.74 -39.97 -4.29
CA LEU A 609 -5.11 -40.47 -4.21
C LEU A 609 -5.39 -41.24 -2.92
N GLU A 610 -4.34 -41.66 -2.20
CA GLU A 610 -4.49 -42.34 -0.91
C GLU A 610 -4.63 -41.35 0.25
N VAL A 611 -4.07 -40.15 0.11
CA VAL A 611 -4.10 -39.11 1.16
C VAL A 611 -5.24 -38.09 0.93
N LEU A 612 -5.75 -37.98 -0.30
CA LEU A 612 -6.88 -37.11 -0.65
C LEU A 612 -7.86 -37.90 -1.53
N GLU A 613 -8.76 -38.65 -0.87
CA GLU A 613 -9.67 -39.59 -1.57
C GLU A 613 -10.61 -38.92 -2.58
N GLU A 614 -11.04 -37.68 -2.32
CA GLU A 614 -11.90 -36.91 -3.23
C GLU A 614 -11.23 -36.62 -4.59
N LEU A 615 -9.92 -36.77 -4.68
CA LEU A 615 -9.17 -36.61 -5.93
C LEU A 615 -9.37 -37.83 -6.88
N LYS A 616 -9.79 -39.00 -6.36
CA LYS A 616 -10.01 -40.21 -7.18
C LYS A 616 -10.99 -40.00 -8.35
N PRO A 617 -12.24 -39.54 -8.10
CA PRO A 617 -13.19 -39.29 -9.18
C PRO A 617 -12.74 -38.15 -10.11
N VAL A 618 -12.07 -37.13 -9.57
CA VAL A 618 -11.53 -36.01 -10.35
C VAL A 618 -10.50 -36.52 -11.35
N MET A 619 -9.53 -37.32 -10.90
CA MET A 619 -8.50 -37.87 -11.74
C MET A 619 -9.06 -38.86 -12.78
N ALA A 620 -10.04 -39.69 -12.39
CA ALA A 620 -10.71 -40.58 -13.31
C ALA A 620 -11.36 -39.80 -14.46
N LYS A 621 -12.04 -38.70 -14.16
CA LYS A 621 -12.67 -37.84 -15.17
C LYS A 621 -11.66 -37.14 -16.06
N ILE A 622 -10.55 -36.64 -15.50
CA ILE A 622 -9.44 -36.06 -16.29
C ILE A 622 -8.86 -37.11 -17.26
N GLN A 623 -8.62 -38.32 -16.78
CA GLN A 623 -8.00 -39.39 -17.55
C GLN A 623 -8.87 -39.92 -18.70
N GLU A 624 -10.18 -39.72 -18.71
CA GLU A 624 -11.05 -39.99 -19.86
C GLU A 624 -10.59 -39.23 -21.12
N ARG A 625 -10.08 -38.00 -20.96
CA ARG A 625 -9.61 -37.17 -22.07
C ARG A 625 -8.08 -37.04 -22.14
N TYR A 626 -7.40 -37.15 -21.00
CA TYR A 626 -5.96 -37.01 -20.83
C TYR A 626 -5.39 -38.27 -20.15
N PRO A 627 -5.29 -39.41 -20.83
CA PRO A 627 -4.91 -40.69 -20.20
C PRO A 627 -3.52 -40.72 -19.55
N GLU A 628 -2.63 -39.81 -19.97
CA GLU A 628 -1.28 -39.69 -19.41
C GLU A 628 -1.22 -38.83 -18.14
N ALA A 629 -2.30 -38.10 -17.83
CA ALA A 629 -2.33 -37.26 -16.61
C ALA A 629 -2.29 -38.15 -15.35
N GLY A 630 -1.41 -37.83 -14.44
CA GLY A 630 -1.20 -38.62 -13.21
C GLY A 630 -0.08 -39.63 -13.26
N LYS A 631 0.60 -39.79 -14.38
CA LYS A 631 1.77 -40.68 -14.52
C LYS A 631 3.09 -39.97 -14.14
N GLY A 632 3.10 -39.32 -12.97
CA GLY A 632 4.26 -38.58 -12.48
C GLY A 632 4.41 -37.16 -13.05
N ASN A 633 3.38 -36.63 -13.73
CA ASN A 633 3.43 -35.35 -14.45
C ASN A 633 2.37 -34.35 -13.99
N ILE A 634 1.79 -34.55 -12.81
CA ILE A 634 0.83 -33.63 -12.22
C ILE A 634 1.35 -33.01 -10.92
N GLY A 635 0.92 -31.78 -10.66
CA GLY A 635 0.91 -31.18 -9.33
C GLY A 635 -0.51 -30.95 -8.85
N VAL A 636 -0.70 -30.97 -7.55
CA VAL A 636 -2.00 -30.73 -6.91
C VAL A 636 -1.86 -29.54 -5.96
N GLY A 637 -2.78 -28.60 -6.03
CA GLY A 637 -2.74 -27.47 -5.13
C GLY A 637 -4.03 -26.69 -5.00
N SER A 638 -4.00 -25.67 -4.19
CA SER A 638 -5.15 -24.81 -3.96
C SER A 638 -5.11 -23.55 -4.83
N THR A 639 -6.28 -22.98 -5.05
CA THR A 639 -6.50 -21.66 -5.63
C THR A 639 -7.62 -20.95 -4.93
N ILE A 640 -7.63 -19.62 -4.97
CA ILE A 640 -8.77 -18.81 -4.63
C ILE A 640 -9.39 -18.22 -5.88
N PHE A 641 -10.69 -17.98 -5.86
CA PHE A 641 -11.36 -17.10 -6.80
C PHE A 641 -11.71 -15.78 -6.11
N ALA A 642 -11.41 -14.67 -6.74
CA ALA A 642 -11.84 -13.35 -6.28
C ALA A 642 -12.07 -12.41 -7.47
N VAL A 643 -13.08 -11.52 -7.40
CA VAL A 643 -13.43 -10.63 -8.51
C VAL A 643 -12.28 -9.67 -8.83
N LYS A 644 -11.78 -8.93 -7.84
CA LYS A 644 -10.69 -7.97 -8.00
C LYS A 644 -9.80 -7.93 -6.75
N PRO A 645 -8.91 -8.91 -6.55
CA PRO A 645 -8.08 -8.99 -5.36
C PRO A 645 -6.87 -8.08 -5.42
N GLY A 646 -6.37 -7.70 -4.22
CA GLY A 646 -5.05 -7.09 -4.03
C GLY A 646 -5.02 -5.58 -3.94
N ASP A 647 -6.12 -4.94 -3.55
CA ASP A 647 -6.12 -3.52 -3.23
C ASP A 647 -5.41 -3.25 -1.89
N GLY A 648 -4.78 -2.09 -1.78
CA GLY A 648 -4.22 -1.59 -0.54
C GLY A 648 -2.72 -1.84 -0.36
N SER A 649 -2.35 -2.49 0.75
CA SER A 649 -0.95 -2.63 1.19
C SER A 649 -0.06 -3.39 0.21
N ALA A 650 1.22 -3.01 0.13
CA ALA A 650 2.26 -3.70 -0.65
C ALA A 650 2.64 -5.09 -0.08
N ARG A 651 1.85 -5.60 0.85
CA ARG A 651 2.13 -6.81 1.63
C ARG A 651 2.26 -8.06 0.76
N GLU A 652 3.50 -8.53 0.62
CA GLU A 652 3.79 -9.75 -0.15
C GLU A 652 3.21 -11.01 0.52
N GLN A 653 2.98 -10.95 1.83
CA GLN A 653 2.41 -12.05 2.62
C GLN A 653 1.00 -12.42 2.17
N ALA A 654 0.27 -11.52 1.51
CA ALA A 654 -1.00 -11.84 0.89
C ALA A 654 -0.87 -12.94 -0.19
N ALA A 655 0.30 -13.06 -0.82
CA ALA A 655 0.63 -14.11 -1.79
C ALA A 655 1.44 -15.26 -1.15
N SER A 656 2.53 -14.93 -0.41
CA SER A 656 3.43 -15.94 0.14
C SER A 656 2.75 -16.88 1.12
N CYS A 657 1.80 -16.41 1.93
CA CYS A 657 1.03 -17.27 2.84
C CYS A 657 0.20 -18.31 2.08
N GLN A 658 -0.41 -17.93 0.97
CA GLN A 658 -1.14 -18.88 0.11
C GLN A 658 -0.17 -19.93 -0.47
N LYS A 659 1.02 -19.49 -0.94
CA LYS A 659 2.04 -20.41 -1.46
C LYS A 659 2.54 -21.38 -0.39
N VAL A 660 2.80 -20.91 0.81
CA VAL A 660 3.20 -21.74 1.96
C VAL A 660 2.14 -22.80 2.30
N LEU A 661 0.86 -22.50 2.08
CA LEU A 661 -0.27 -23.41 2.28
C LEU A 661 -0.55 -24.30 1.05
N GLY A 662 0.32 -24.32 0.04
CA GLY A 662 0.16 -25.15 -1.15
C GLY A 662 -0.64 -24.48 -2.27
N GLY A 663 -0.77 -23.15 -2.27
CA GLY A 663 -1.36 -22.39 -3.35
C GLY A 663 -0.48 -22.37 -4.61
N TRP A 664 -1.10 -22.58 -5.78
CA TRP A 664 -0.42 -22.53 -7.07
C TRP A 664 -0.94 -21.43 -7.99
N ALA A 665 -2.11 -20.91 -7.72
CA ALA A 665 -2.73 -19.88 -8.53
C ALA A 665 -3.69 -19.02 -7.73
N ASN A 666 -4.01 -17.84 -8.27
CA ASN A 666 -5.26 -17.12 -8.01
C ASN A 666 -6.02 -17.03 -9.32
N ILE A 667 -7.36 -17.08 -9.26
CA ILE A 667 -8.25 -16.82 -10.38
C ILE A 667 -8.99 -15.52 -10.09
N ALA A 668 -8.85 -14.54 -10.98
CA ALA A 668 -9.46 -13.23 -10.83
C ALA A 668 -10.09 -12.74 -12.13
N ASN A 669 -11.09 -11.88 -12.05
CA ASN A 669 -11.56 -11.13 -13.22
C ASN A 669 -10.59 -10.00 -13.58
N GLU A 670 -9.98 -9.41 -12.56
CA GLU A 670 -8.97 -8.35 -12.67
C GLU A 670 -8.13 -8.32 -11.39
N TYR A 671 -6.90 -7.85 -11.45
CA TYR A 671 -6.09 -7.57 -10.24
C TYR A 671 -6.14 -6.07 -9.91
N ALA A 672 -6.44 -5.74 -8.67
CA ALA A 672 -6.57 -4.35 -8.22
C ALA A 672 -5.28 -3.55 -8.38
N THR A 673 -4.13 -4.17 -8.11
CA THR A 673 -2.82 -3.52 -8.22
C THR A 673 -1.78 -4.42 -8.90
N LYS A 674 -0.83 -3.77 -9.59
CA LYS A 674 0.38 -4.45 -10.10
C LYS A 674 1.14 -5.13 -8.95
N ARG A 675 1.20 -4.51 -7.79
CA ARG A 675 1.93 -5.01 -6.60
C ARG A 675 1.50 -6.41 -6.21
N TYR A 676 0.20 -6.63 -6.05
CA TYR A 676 -0.31 -7.95 -5.66
C TYR A 676 -0.03 -9.01 -6.72
N ARG A 677 -0.26 -8.69 -8.00
CA ARG A 677 0.04 -9.58 -9.11
C ARG A 677 1.53 -9.94 -9.17
N SER A 678 2.43 -8.96 -9.00
CA SER A 678 3.88 -9.19 -8.94
C SER A 678 4.26 -10.08 -7.76
N ASN A 679 3.61 -9.93 -6.60
CA ASN A 679 3.85 -10.80 -5.45
C ASN A 679 3.46 -12.25 -5.75
N LEU A 680 2.32 -12.49 -6.41
CA LEU A 680 1.95 -13.85 -6.85
C LEU A 680 3.04 -14.46 -7.75
N ILE A 681 3.47 -13.74 -8.76
CA ILE A 681 4.52 -14.18 -9.70
C ILE A 681 5.82 -14.50 -8.96
N ASN A 682 6.28 -13.61 -8.08
CA ASN A 682 7.54 -13.78 -7.33
C ASN A 682 7.51 -14.99 -6.39
N TRP A 683 6.32 -15.38 -5.93
CA TRP A 683 6.13 -16.62 -5.16
C TRP A 683 5.74 -17.82 -6.03
N GLY A 684 5.91 -17.71 -7.36
CA GLY A 684 5.67 -18.81 -8.30
C GLY A 684 4.22 -19.22 -8.42
N MET A 685 3.29 -18.29 -8.13
CA MET A 685 1.86 -18.52 -8.28
C MET A 685 1.36 -17.93 -9.60
N LEU A 686 0.49 -18.66 -10.28
CA LEU A 686 -0.10 -18.26 -11.55
C LEU A 686 -1.20 -17.22 -11.34
N PRO A 687 -1.04 -15.99 -11.85
CA PRO A 687 -2.05 -14.94 -11.72
C PRO A 687 -3.08 -15.03 -12.85
N PHE A 688 -3.94 -16.04 -12.81
CA PHE A 688 -4.95 -16.26 -13.83
C PHE A 688 -5.97 -15.11 -13.86
N ILE A 689 -6.28 -14.66 -15.08
CA ILE A 689 -7.33 -13.68 -15.37
C ILE A 689 -8.35 -14.38 -16.26
N THR A 690 -9.64 -14.33 -15.88
CA THR A 690 -10.73 -14.86 -16.69
C THR A 690 -10.95 -13.99 -17.93
N LYS A 691 -11.31 -14.60 -19.05
CA LYS A 691 -11.73 -13.85 -20.23
C LYS A 691 -13.09 -13.17 -20.00
N GLU A 692 -13.39 -12.15 -20.81
CA GLU A 692 -14.63 -11.37 -20.71
C GLU A 692 -15.88 -12.25 -20.77
N ASP A 693 -15.89 -13.25 -21.67
CA ASP A 693 -16.99 -14.19 -21.82
C ASP A 693 -17.16 -15.12 -20.61
N ASP A 694 -16.08 -15.37 -19.88
CA ASP A 694 -16.01 -16.26 -18.72
C ASP A 694 -16.16 -15.53 -17.37
N LYS A 695 -16.21 -14.20 -17.34
CA LYS A 695 -16.41 -13.41 -16.11
C LYS A 695 -17.72 -13.71 -15.37
N LYS A 696 -18.68 -14.30 -16.04
CA LYS A 696 -19.94 -14.76 -15.45
C LYS A 696 -19.83 -16.15 -14.82
N LEU A 697 -18.71 -16.84 -15.00
CA LEU A 697 -18.48 -18.14 -14.38
C LEU A 697 -18.13 -17.92 -12.90
N SER A 698 -18.86 -18.57 -12.05
CA SER A 698 -18.56 -18.65 -10.63
C SER A 698 -17.72 -19.91 -10.41
N PHE A 699 -16.49 -19.73 -9.97
CA PHE A 699 -15.63 -20.82 -9.49
C PHE A 699 -15.95 -21.01 -8.01
N LYS A 700 -16.69 -22.07 -7.72
CA LYS A 700 -17.21 -22.33 -6.36
C LYS A 700 -16.16 -23.01 -5.50
N ASN A 701 -16.24 -22.73 -4.19
CA ASN A 701 -15.46 -23.48 -3.22
C ASN A 701 -15.77 -24.99 -3.34
N GLY A 702 -14.70 -25.78 -3.52
CA GLY A 702 -14.78 -27.22 -3.76
C GLY A 702 -14.62 -27.62 -5.24
N ASP A 703 -14.75 -26.70 -6.19
CA ASP A 703 -14.54 -27.01 -7.62
C ASP A 703 -13.10 -27.41 -7.87
N TYR A 704 -12.92 -28.40 -8.74
CA TYR A 704 -11.61 -28.79 -9.25
C TYR A 704 -11.40 -28.23 -10.66
N ILE A 705 -10.19 -27.71 -10.91
CA ILE A 705 -9.80 -27.14 -12.19
C ILE A 705 -8.55 -27.87 -12.67
N PHE A 706 -8.62 -28.46 -13.84
CA PHE A 706 -7.47 -29.10 -14.50
C PHE A 706 -6.86 -28.14 -15.51
N VAL A 707 -5.56 -27.92 -15.43
CA VAL A 707 -4.79 -27.09 -16.36
C VAL A 707 -3.74 -27.97 -17.02
N PRO A 708 -4.02 -28.52 -18.21
CA PRO A 708 -3.06 -29.34 -18.93
C PRO A 708 -1.91 -28.52 -19.50
N GLU A 709 -0.75 -29.13 -19.62
CA GLU A 709 0.45 -28.55 -20.23
C GLU A 709 0.80 -27.14 -19.78
N ILE A 710 0.47 -26.78 -18.52
CA ILE A 710 0.67 -25.41 -18.00
C ILE A 710 2.12 -24.98 -18.05
N ARG A 711 3.05 -25.89 -17.75
CA ARG A 711 4.48 -25.60 -17.82
C ARG A 711 4.87 -25.19 -19.24
N LYS A 712 4.48 -25.94 -20.23
CA LYS A 712 4.74 -25.70 -21.67
C LYS A 712 4.08 -24.35 -22.10
N ALA A 713 2.86 -24.09 -21.68
CA ALA A 713 2.16 -22.84 -21.99
C ALA A 713 2.92 -21.61 -21.45
N VAL A 714 3.49 -21.69 -20.24
CA VAL A 714 4.33 -20.63 -19.68
C VAL A 714 5.65 -20.49 -20.45
N GLU A 715 6.31 -21.61 -20.80
CA GLU A 715 7.55 -21.64 -21.59
C GLU A 715 7.35 -21.05 -23.00
N ASN A 716 6.25 -21.41 -23.67
CA ASN A 716 5.91 -20.92 -25.00
C ASN A 716 5.38 -19.50 -25.05
N LYS A 717 5.08 -18.89 -23.90
CA LYS A 717 4.45 -17.56 -23.79
C LYS A 717 3.04 -17.54 -24.41
N ASP A 718 2.29 -18.63 -24.24
CA ASP A 718 0.94 -18.72 -24.80
C ASP A 718 0.05 -17.60 -24.24
N ALA A 719 -0.66 -16.90 -25.11
CA ALA A 719 -1.53 -15.79 -24.73
C ALA A 719 -2.76 -16.29 -23.97
N GLU A 720 -3.21 -17.49 -24.27
CA GLU A 720 -4.39 -18.12 -23.69
C GLU A 720 -4.02 -19.50 -23.13
N ILE A 721 -4.53 -19.76 -21.93
CA ILE A 721 -4.33 -21.01 -21.22
C ILE A 721 -5.67 -21.71 -21.11
N LYS A 722 -5.77 -22.86 -21.72
CA LYS A 722 -6.94 -23.72 -21.61
C LYS A 722 -6.93 -24.46 -20.27
N ALA A 723 -8.08 -24.48 -19.65
CA ALA A 723 -8.32 -25.22 -18.41
C ALA A 723 -9.72 -25.86 -18.46
N TYR A 724 -9.99 -26.74 -17.51
CA TYR A 724 -11.27 -27.43 -17.42
C TYR A 724 -11.77 -27.44 -15.99
N VAL A 725 -12.99 -26.96 -15.78
CA VAL A 725 -13.70 -27.22 -14.53
C VAL A 725 -14.18 -28.68 -14.56
N VAL A 726 -13.74 -29.46 -13.58
CA VAL A 726 -13.98 -30.91 -13.53
C VAL A 726 -15.28 -31.19 -12.76
N GLY A 727 -16.30 -31.62 -13.49
CA GLY A 727 -17.57 -32.08 -12.94
C GLY A 727 -17.97 -33.39 -13.59
N ASP A 728 -19.27 -33.58 -13.86
CA ASP A 728 -19.73 -34.72 -14.64
C ASP A 728 -19.12 -34.76 -16.05
N THR A 729 -18.75 -33.57 -16.54
CA THR A 729 -18.00 -33.38 -17.78
C THR A 729 -16.84 -32.40 -17.55
N LEU A 730 -15.85 -32.42 -18.42
CA LEU A 730 -14.80 -31.39 -18.44
C LEU A 730 -15.31 -30.16 -19.18
N LYS A 731 -15.68 -29.11 -18.41
CA LYS A 731 -16.13 -27.83 -18.94
C LYS A 731 -14.92 -26.94 -19.24
N GLU A 732 -14.70 -26.64 -20.50
CA GLU A 732 -13.57 -25.78 -20.92
C GLU A 732 -13.76 -24.35 -20.42
N VAL A 733 -12.67 -23.76 -19.92
CA VAL A 733 -12.52 -22.35 -19.55
C VAL A 733 -11.17 -21.86 -20.05
N THR A 734 -11.08 -20.56 -20.33
CA THR A 734 -9.83 -19.96 -20.83
C THR A 734 -9.35 -18.87 -19.88
N PHE A 735 -8.08 -18.97 -19.50
CA PHE A 735 -7.39 -17.94 -18.69
C PHE A 735 -6.34 -17.22 -19.53
N THR A 736 -5.94 -16.05 -19.06
CA THR A 736 -4.72 -15.37 -19.47
C THR A 736 -3.85 -15.11 -18.24
N LEU A 737 -2.54 -14.98 -18.45
CA LEU A 737 -1.62 -14.57 -17.38
C LEU A 737 -1.34 -13.07 -17.41
N GLY A 738 -1.85 -12.37 -18.42
CA GLY A 738 -1.50 -10.97 -18.69
C GLY A 738 -0.04 -10.85 -19.16
N ASP A 739 0.42 -9.62 -19.23
CA ASP A 739 1.81 -9.36 -19.61
C ASP A 739 2.79 -9.79 -18.51
N MET A 740 3.80 -10.54 -18.92
CA MET A 740 4.91 -10.98 -18.07
C MET A 740 6.22 -10.87 -18.82
N THR A 741 7.27 -10.50 -18.09
CA THR A 741 8.65 -10.55 -18.58
C THR A 741 9.16 -11.99 -18.64
N ASP A 742 10.26 -12.22 -19.34
CA ASP A 742 10.89 -13.55 -19.39
C ASP A 742 11.37 -13.98 -18.00
N ALA A 743 11.92 -13.06 -17.21
CA ALA A 743 12.33 -13.32 -15.84
C ALA A 743 11.15 -13.73 -14.93
N GLU A 744 9.99 -13.07 -15.06
CA GLU A 744 8.78 -13.43 -14.31
C GLU A 744 8.29 -14.83 -14.67
N ARG A 745 8.36 -15.22 -15.95
CA ARG A 745 8.01 -16.59 -16.40
C ARG A 745 8.96 -17.62 -15.81
N GLU A 746 10.27 -17.36 -15.86
CA GLU A 746 11.27 -18.24 -15.24
C GLU A 746 11.08 -18.41 -13.74
N ILE A 747 10.72 -17.35 -13.02
CA ILE A 747 10.40 -17.42 -11.60
C ILE A 747 9.22 -18.38 -11.35
N ILE A 748 8.17 -18.30 -12.15
CA ILE A 748 7.01 -19.21 -12.06
C ILE A 748 7.46 -20.64 -12.37
N LEU A 749 8.24 -20.86 -13.44
CA LEU A 749 8.74 -22.19 -13.83
C LEU A 749 9.62 -22.82 -12.75
N LYS A 750 10.45 -22.03 -12.09
CA LYS A 750 11.32 -22.47 -10.98
C LYS A 750 10.56 -22.63 -9.65
N GLY A 751 9.32 -22.16 -9.54
CA GLY A 751 8.46 -22.28 -8.38
C GLY A 751 8.49 -21.13 -7.39
N CYS A 752 9.53 -20.31 -7.38
CA CYS A 752 9.61 -19.01 -6.67
C CYS A 752 10.91 -18.28 -7.00
N LEU A 753 10.97 -17.03 -6.60
CA LEU A 753 12.12 -16.14 -6.76
C LEU A 753 13.40 -16.69 -6.09
N ILE A 754 13.29 -17.35 -4.93
CA ILE A 754 14.44 -17.95 -4.23
C ILE A 754 15.09 -19.02 -5.12
N ASN A 755 14.29 -19.92 -5.67
CA ASN A 755 14.78 -20.98 -6.56
C ASN A 755 15.41 -20.41 -7.83
N TYR A 756 14.79 -19.37 -8.38
CA TYR A 756 15.28 -18.71 -9.59
C TYR A 756 16.69 -18.15 -9.43
N TYR A 757 17.00 -17.53 -8.28
CA TYR A 757 18.32 -16.93 -8.04
C TYR A 757 19.35 -17.91 -7.44
N LYS A 758 18.91 -19.04 -6.90
CA LYS A 758 19.85 -20.12 -6.50
C LYS A 758 20.46 -20.86 -7.71
N GLY A 759 19.85 -20.77 -8.86
CA GLY A 759 20.21 -21.51 -10.09
C GLY A 759 19.41 -22.78 -10.16
#